data_1b25a3553acbf251309954ffe2e804cb
#
_entry.id   1b25a3553acbf251309954ffe2e804cb
#
_cell.length_a   1.000
_cell.length_b   1.000
_cell.length_c   1.000
_cell.angle_alpha   90.00
_cell.angle_beta   90.00
_cell.angle_gamma   90.00
#
_symmetry.space_group_name_H-M   'P 1'
#
loop_
_entity.id
_entity.type
_entity.pdbx_description
1 polymer ?
#
loop_
_entity_poly.entity_id
_entity_poly.type
_entity_poly.pdbx_seq_one_letter_code
_entity_poly.pdbx_strand_id
1 'polypeptide(L)'
;MPHSRPAPLKLALLSLAVLAAFAAADADAAKKKSTKSKKAAAPAVTACGDFYTYANKSWLDGHVALPEQTAVTALGELSARAQTQQRELLDAAMNAPQNEVQTLLGNFWASGLDEAAVEADGAQPIAGLLGRINAIKKAGDIAPTIAALHQVGIPVAFNFNADIDLRDLERHIGYLMQGGLGLPDPAYYTRTDAETRELLGRYRAYVRQILALTGTPKEKLDAESATVIDLETRLAQVSTPLLQLRDFRAAYAPVATKDLGKQYRNLQLDAFLKAQGIKDDTISLPNPAYVRQLDALVKSLKPDQWKAYLRWRVGDTMAPYLAKSFRDAEFEFRGRVLRGQVAPSPRWQQVLDAINLAAGPMLGKEYAARYLPAANKAQAEAIAKAVRDALDASLDRNTWLAPATRDEAKKKLAKLKIEIGTPRRDLDYSVQPMGRNSFGSNLLIASTWHHREEMKRIGKGNADRRWDVLPQQPALAYDLAQNRLIVTAAVLQAPVFDAAGDVSAQYGGFGALVGHELSRGFDNKGRMVDSKGDLRDWWTPADVSAWSSISSKLASQYDGYAWPMLKDVKVNGRQTADENMADLAGVELASAAFSAMQPGPIAVQQKAFYEGWAHLWAQSLSPADATLRASTSPYAPGQWRANGPLVNQPDFADAFTCKAGNAMQRKEDEQVKIWR
;
A
#
# COMPACT_ATOMS: atom_id res chain seq x y z
N MET A 1 -8.83 -3.62 5.92
CA MET A 1 -7.74 -3.89 4.96
C MET A 1 -8.39 -4.51 3.74
N PRO A 2 -8.27 -3.96 2.53
CA PRO A 2 -8.59 -4.71 1.35
C PRO A 2 -7.71 -5.96 1.36
N HIS A 3 -8.21 -7.07 0.86
CA HIS A 3 -7.57 -8.36 0.81
C HIS A 3 -6.06 -8.20 0.58
N SER A 4 -5.26 -8.37 1.61
CA SER A 4 -3.88 -8.71 1.42
C SER A 4 -3.88 -10.15 0.93
N ARG A 5 -4.11 -10.37 -0.38
CA ARG A 5 -3.25 -11.35 -1.04
C ARG A 5 -1.86 -11.02 -0.53
N PRO A 6 -1.00 -11.98 -0.21
CA PRO A 6 0.40 -11.63 -0.15
C PRO A 6 0.62 -10.87 -1.47
N ALA A 7 0.66 -9.55 -1.37
CA ALA A 7 1.13 -8.74 -2.49
C ALA A 7 2.41 -9.44 -2.90
N PRO A 8 2.66 -9.68 -4.19
CA PRO A 8 3.98 -10.07 -4.58
C PRO A 8 4.89 -9.16 -3.78
N LEU A 9 5.91 -9.71 -3.16
CA LEU A 9 6.88 -8.92 -2.43
C LEU A 9 7.36 -7.91 -3.45
N LYS A 10 6.63 -6.79 -3.53
CA LYS A 10 7.10 -5.67 -4.31
C LYS A 10 8.33 -5.23 -3.55
N LEU A 11 9.47 -5.39 -4.18
CA LEU A 11 10.72 -4.90 -3.65
C LEU A 11 10.46 -3.47 -3.19
N ALA A 12 10.53 -3.28 -1.88
CA ALA A 12 10.30 -1.98 -1.26
C ALA A 12 11.54 -1.09 -1.47
N LEU A 13 11.87 -0.84 -2.75
CA LEU A 13 12.59 0.33 -3.17
C LEU A 13 11.62 1.53 -3.29
N LEU A 14 10.33 1.26 -3.13
CA LEU A 14 9.31 2.26 -2.88
C LEU A 14 9.25 2.50 -1.37
N SER A 15 9.64 3.69 -0.97
CA SER A 15 9.20 4.25 0.31
C SER A 15 7.72 4.58 0.14
N LEU A 16 6.85 3.56 0.23
CA LEU A 16 5.42 3.79 0.21
C LEU A 16 5.04 4.42 1.55
N ALA A 17 4.94 5.74 1.59
CA ALA A 17 4.01 6.37 2.50
C ALA A 17 2.60 6.10 1.95
N VAL A 18 2.18 4.84 1.98
CA VAL A 18 0.77 4.53 1.87
C VAL A 18 0.15 5.21 3.08
N LEU A 19 -0.57 6.29 2.82
CA LEU A 19 -1.61 6.75 3.72
C LEU A 19 -2.54 5.55 3.89
N ALA A 20 -2.27 4.71 4.90
CA ALA A 20 -3.07 3.53 5.20
C ALA A 20 -4.43 4.04 5.67
N ALA A 21 -5.32 4.27 4.70
CA ALA A 21 -6.71 4.51 4.96
C ALA A 21 -7.33 3.20 5.37
N PHE A 22 -7.53 3.03 6.66
CA PHE A 22 -8.46 2.03 7.17
C PHE A 22 -9.86 2.44 6.74
N ALA A 23 -10.59 1.52 6.11
CA ALA A 23 -11.94 1.73 5.65
C ALA A 23 -12.82 2.29 6.77
N ALA A 24 -13.41 3.46 6.53
CA ALA A 24 -14.49 3.98 7.34
C ALA A 24 -15.75 3.15 7.02
N ALA A 25 -16.35 2.57 8.04
CA ALA A 25 -17.70 2.03 7.94
C ALA A 25 -18.71 3.20 7.93
N ASP A 26 -19.76 3.04 7.13
CA ASP A 26 -20.82 4.01 6.89
C ASP A 26 -21.34 4.71 8.15
N ALA A 27 -21.37 6.04 8.12
CA ALA A 27 -22.03 6.86 9.12
C ALA A 27 -23.44 7.25 8.66
N ASP A 28 -24.44 6.48 9.08
CA ASP A 28 -25.82 6.94 9.07
C ASP A 28 -26.14 7.57 10.44
N ALA A 29 -26.35 8.89 10.43
CA ALA A 29 -26.42 9.72 11.61
C ALA A 29 -27.81 9.68 12.28
N ALA A 30 -27.91 8.99 13.41
CA ALA A 30 -29.05 9.15 14.32
C ALA A 30 -28.79 10.27 15.34
N LYS A 31 -29.45 11.40 15.18
CA LYS A 31 -29.48 12.51 16.15
C LYS A 31 -30.15 12.08 17.45
N LYS A 32 -29.38 11.88 18.52
CA LYS A 32 -29.88 11.87 19.90
C LYS A 32 -29.47 13.15 20.63
N LYS A 33 -30.46 13.88 21.16
CA LYS A 33 -30.27 15.05 22.04
C LYS A 33 -29.61 14.62 23.34
N SER A 34 -28.45 15.19 23.69
CA SER A 34 -27.83 15.02 24.98
C SER A 34 -28.13 16.19 25.89
N THR A 35 -28.52 15.91 27.13
CA THR A 35 -28.76 16.86 28.22
C THR A 35 -27.43 17.41 28.74
N LYS A 36 -27.32 18.74 28.75
CA LYS A 36 -26.15 19.51 29.22
C LYS A 36 -25.97 19.41 30.73
N SER A 37 -24.94 18.77 31.22
CA SER A 37 -24.39 19.02 32.55
C SER A 37 -23.32 20.12 32.42
N LYS A 38 -23.42 21.17 33.25
CA LYS A 38 -22.42 22.24 33.33
C LYS A 38 -21.15 21.71 33.99
N LYS A 39 -20.17 21.23 33.21
CA LYS A 39 -18.78 21.07 33.66
C LYS A 39 -18.07 22.41 33.60
N ALA A 40 -17.29 22.75 34.63
CA ALA A 40 -16.39 23.91 34.62
C ALA A 40 -15.56 23.87 33.33
N ALA A 41 -15.46 25.01 32.64
CA ALA A 41 -14.71 25.11 31.40
C ALA A 41 -13.24 24.75 31.67
N ALA A 42 -12.76 23.71 30.97
CA ALA A 42 -11.33 23.40 30.94
C ALA A 42 -10.56 24.63 30.40
N PRO A 43 -9.32 24.90 30.88
CA PRO A 43 -8.53 26.02 30.38
C PRO A 43 -8.43 25.94 28.86
N ALA A 44 -8.56 27.10 28.20
CA ALA A 44 -8.53 27.19 26.74
C ALA A 44 -7.19 26.65 26.21
N VAL A 45 -7.26 25.69 25.28
CA VAL A 45 -6.08 25.16 24.60
C VAL A 45 -5.46 26.27 23.76
N THR A 46 -4.17 26.52 23.94
CA THR A 46 -3.42 27.56 23.21
C THR A 46 -2.49 26.92 22.17
N ALA A 47 -2.18 27.66 21.09
CA ALA A 47 -1.24 27.23 20.08
C ALA A 47 0.15 26.86 20.69
N CYS A 48 0.57 27.55 21.73
CA CYS A 48 1.85 27.33 22.40
C CYS A 48 1.83 26.21 23.45
N GLY A 49 0.64 25.71 23.82
CA GLY A 49 0.47 24.59 24.75
C GLY A 49 0.35 23.23 24.04
N ASP A 50 -0.56 23.15 23.08
CA ASP A 50 -0.79 21.97 22.23
C ASP A 50 -1.36 22.44 20.89
N PHE A 51 -0.48 22.56 19.91
CA PHE A 51 -0.86 23.09 18.60
C PHE A 51 -1.80 22.17 17.85
N TYR A 52 -1.61 20.87 17.94
CA TYR A 52 -2.50 19.89 17.32
C TYR A 52 -3.96 20.08 17.76
N THR A 53 -4.19 20.15 19.06
CA THR A 53 -5.55 20.33 19.59
C THR A 53 -6.09 21.73 19.29
N TYR A 54 -5.23 22.77 19.29
CA TYR A 54 -5.60 24.12 18.93
C TYR A 54 -6.09 24.21 17.48
N ALA A 55 -5.30 23.75 16.52
CA ALA A 55 -5.60 23.82 15.10
C ALA A 55 -6.78 22.91 14.71
N ASN A 56 -6.91 21.75 15.32
CA ASN A 56 -7.91 20.76 14.97
C ASN A 56 -9.16 20.77 15.87
N LYS A 57 -9.32 21.76 16.74
CA LYS A 57 -10.42 21.77 17.73
C LYS A 57 -11.80 21.52 17.11
N SER A 58 -12.14 22.22 16.05
CA SER A 58 -13.44 22.08 15.38
C SER A 58 -13.63 20.66 14.81
N TRP A 59 -12.59 20.10 14.21
CA TRP A 59 -12.62 18.74 13.67
C TRP A 59 -12.76 17.71 14.80
N LEU A 60 -11.96 17.82 15.86
CA LEU A 60 -12.00 16.92 17.02
C LEU A 60 -13.33 16.94 17.76
N ASP A 61 -13.94 18.13 17.90
CA ASP A 61 -15.26 18.27 18.53
C ASP A 61 -16.38 17.60 17.69
N GLY A 62 -16.22 17.53 16.37
CA GLY A 62 -17.19 16.95 15.43
C GLY A 62 -16.98 15.47 15.12
N HIS A 63 -15.80 14.93 15.38
CA HIS A 63 -15.40 13.58 14.96
C HIS A 63 -14.95 12.71 16.14
N VAL A 64 -15.91 12.28 16.93
CA VAL A 64 -15.65 11.31 18.01
C VAL A 64 -15.83 9.90 17.43
N ALA A 65 -14.80 9.05 17.55
CA ALA A 65 -14.90 7.66 17.14
C ALA A 65 -16.00 6.95 17.96
N LEU A 66 -16.92 6.28 17.28
CA LEU A 66 -17.92 5.42 17.90
C LEU A 66 -17.25 4.14 18.40
N PRO A 67 -17.84 3.46 19.41
CA PRO A 67 -17.26 2.20 19.93
C PRO A 67 -17.02 1.13 18.87
N GLU A 68 -17.83 1.10 17.82
CA GLU A 68 -17.73 0.17 16.69
C GLU A 68 -16.67 0.58 15.65
N GLN A 69 -16.21 1.84 15.68
CA GLN A 69 -15.22 2.37 14.76
C GLN A 69 -13.84 2.28 15.38
N THR A 70 -12.86 1.82 14.59
CA THR A 70 -11.47 1.74 15.05
C THR A 70 -10.77 3.10 14.99
N ALA A 71 -11.04 3.89 13.95
CA ALA A 71 -10.46 5.21 13.75
C ALA A 71 -11.31 6.09 12.83
N VAL A 72 -11.32 7.39 13.12
CA VAL A 72 -11.70 8.45 12.16
C VAL A 72 -10.49 9.37 12.01
N THR A 73 -10.07 9.65 10.79
CA THR A 73 -8.91 10.50 10.51
C THR A 73 -9.18 11.40 9.32
N ALA A 74 -8.61 12.60 9.28
CA ALA A 74 -8.75 13.51 8.15
C ALA A 74 -8.29 12.89 6.81
N LEU A 75 -7.21 12.11 6.83
CA LEU A 75 -6.76 11.37 5.65
C LEU A 75 -7.66 10.16 5.32
N GLY A 76 -8.32 9.57 6.34
CA GLY A 76 -9.36 8.56 6.15
C GLY A 76 -10.58 9.13 5.43
N GLU A 77 -11.00 10.35 5.77
CA GLU A 77 -12.08 11.05 5.09
C GLU A 77 -11.75 11.39 3.63
N LEU A 78 -10.50 11.76 3.35
CA LEU A 78 -10.02 11.94 1.97
C LEU A 78 -10.15 10.63 1.18
N SER A 79 -9.77 9.50 1.78
CA SER A 79 -9.89 8.19 1.13
C SER A 79 -11.34 7.77 0.92
N ALA A 80 -12.22 8.03 1.87
CA ALA A 80 -13.65 7.77 1.75
C ALA A 80 -14.29 8.63 0.64
N ARG A 81 -13.89 9.91 0.56
CA ARG A 81 -14.31 10.82 -0.53
C ARG A 81 -13.85 10.29 -1.90
N ALA A 82 -12.59 9.85 -2.02
CA ALA A 82 -12.08 9.28 -3.25
C ALA A 82 -12.84 8.00 -3.66
N GLN A 83 -13.25 7.16 -2.71
CA GLN A 83 -14.11 6.01 -2.97
C GLN A 83 -15.52 6.43 -3.44
N THR A 84 -16.11 7.43 -2.81
CA THR A 84 -17.40 7.98 -3.23
C THR A 84 -17.33 8.53 -4.67
N GLN A 85 -16.29 9.29 -4.99
CA GLN A 85 -16.05 9.81 -6.34
C GLN A 85 -15.86 8.70 -7.38
N GLN A 86 -15.16 7.60 -7.03
CA GLN A 86 -15.03 6.42 -7.88
C GLN A 86 -16.40 5.78 -8.12
N ARG A 87 -17.21 5.64 -7.07
CA ARG A 87 -18.58 5.13 -7.18
C ARG A 87 -19.43 6.00 -8.11
N GLU A 88 -19.44 7.32 -7.91
CA GLU A 88 -20.16 8.25 -8.76
C GLU A 88 -19.75 8.17 -10.24
N LEU A 89 -18.44 7.99 -10.50
CA LEU A 89 -17.92 7.82 -11.85
C LEU A 89 -18.39 6.50 -12.46
N LEU A 90 -18.37 5.42 -11.69
CA LEU A 90 -18.82 4.11 -12.15
C LEU A 90 -20.33 4.05 -12.35
N ASP A 91 -21.13 4.71 -11.49
CA ASP A 91 -22.59 4.87 -11.68
C ASP A 91 -22.88 5.66 -12.96
N ALA A 92 -22.13 6.72 -13.24
CA ALA A 92 -22.26 7.50 -14.48
C ALA A 92 -21.86 6.65 -15.70
N ALA A 93 -20.75 5.91 -15.62
CA ALA A 93 -20.29 5.01 -16.68
C ALA A 93 -21.26 3.86 -16.98
N MET A 94 -21.95 3.35 -15.95
CA MET A 94 -22.98 2.33 -16.10
C MET A 94 -24.20 2.85 -16.85
N ASN A 95 -24.63 4.09 -16.57
CA ASN A 95 -25.87 4.66 -17.09
C ASN A 95 -25.70 5.40 -18.42
N ALA A 96 -24.59 6.12 -18.61
CA ALA A 96 -24.34 6.96 -19.77
C ALA A 96 -22.83 7.06 -20.09
N PRO A 97 -22.18 5.97 -20.53
CA PRO A 97 -20.75 5.96 -20.83
C PRO A 97 -20.41 6.93 -21.95
N GLN A 98 -19.33 7.68 -21.80
CA GLN A 98 -18.89 8.69 -22.78
C GLN A 98 -17.79 8.16 -23.71
N ASN A 99 -17.20 7.02 -23.40
CA ASN A 99 -16.15 6.38 -24.19
C ASN A 99 -16.15 4.85 -23.96
N GLU A 100 -15.32 4.14 -24.71
CA GLU A 100 -15.20 2.69 -24.62
C GLU A 100 -14.73 2.20 -23.25
N VAL A 101 -13.75 2.89 -22.64
CA VAL A 101 -13.25 2.55 -21.30
C VAL A 101 -14.35 2.66 -20.25
N GLN A 102 -15.16 3.72 -20.30
CA GLN A 102 -16.33 3.87 -19.42
C GLN A 102 -17.39 2.79 -19.70
N THR A 103 -17.58 2.38 -20.94
CA THR A 103 -18.48 1.26 -21.26
C THR A 103 -18.03 -0.04 -20.60
N LEU A 104 -16.73 -0.35 -20.68
CA LEU A 104 -16.15 -1.55 -20.04
C LEU A 104 -16.25 -1.49 -18.50
N LEU A 105 -15.88 -0.37 -17.90
CA LEU A 105 -15.97 -0.15 -16.44
C LEU A 105 -17.42 -0.18 -15.96
N GLY A 106 -18.35 0.45 -16.69
CA GLY A 106 -19.78 0.47 -16.38
C GLY A 106 -20.41 -0.92 -16.46
N ASN A 107 -20.00 -1.73 -17.43
CA ASN A 107 -20.42 -3.12 -17.53
C ASN A 107 -19.90 -3.97 -16.36
N PHE A 108 -18.62 -3.79 -15.99
CA PHE A 108 -18.04 -4.48 -14.84
C PHE A 108 -18.75 -4.10 -13.53
N TRP A 109 -19.01 -2.79 -13.35
CA TRP A 109 -19.74 -2.25 -12.20
C TRP A 109 -21.17 -2.81 -12.12
N ALA A 110 -21.94 -2.72 -13.20
CA ALA A 110 -23.31 -3.22 -13.28
C ALA A 110 -23.38 -4.72 -12.94
N SER A 111 -22.49 -5.53 -13.53
CA SER A 111 -22.48 -6.98 -13.28
C SER A 111 -22.20 -7.35 -11.82
N GLY A 112 -21.40 -6.51 -11.13
CA GLY A 112 -21.09 -6.74 -9.71
C GLY A 112 -22.20 -6.32 -8.77
N LEU A 113 -22.97 -5.28 -9.12
CA LEU A 113 -24.11 -4.79 -8.32
C LEU A 113 -25.36 -5.66 -8.48
N ASP A 114 -25.49 -6.39 -9.58
CA ASP A 114 -26.61 -7.34 -9.79
C ASP A 114 -26.36 -8.63 -9.01
N GLU A 115 -26.68 -8.58 -7.71
CA GLU A 115 -26.50 -9.75 -6.83
C GLU A 115 -27.34 -10.95 -7.25
N ALA A 116 -28.49 -10.73 -7.89
CA ALA A 116 -29.32 -11.82 -8.39
C ALA A 116 -28.65 -12.56 -9.55
N ALA A 117 -28.02 -11.83 -10.48
CA ALA A 117 -27.24 -12.43 -11.55
C ALA A 117 -26.00 -13.15 -11.02
N VAL A 118 -25.28 -12.57 -10.05
CA VAL A 118 -24.13 -13.22 -9.40
C VAL A 118 -24.54 -14.51 -8.68
N GLU A 119 -25.70 -14.52 -8.04
CA GLU A 119 -26.24 -15.73 -7.39
C GLU A 119 -26.61 -16.80 -8.41
N ALA A 120 -27.26 -16.41 -9.51
CA ALA A 120 -27.65 -17.33 -10.61
C ALA A 120 -26.40 -17.92 -11.30
N ASP A 121 -25.32 -17.17 -11.44
CA ASP A 121 -24.07 -17.65 -11.99
C ASP A 121 -23.39 -18.75 -11.13
N GLY A 122 -23.59 -18.71 -9.83
CA GLY A 122 -23.02 -19.71 -8.91
C GLY A 122 -21.52 -19.83 -9.05
N ALA A 123 -21.03 -21.00 -9.46
CA ALA A 123 -19.63 -21.31 -9.77
C ALA A 123 -19.32 -21.28 -11.28
N GLN A 124 -20.27 -20.89 -12.13
CA GLN A 124 -20.09 -20.91 -13.59
C GLN A 124 -18.87 -20.13 -14.08
N PRO A 125 -18.51 -18.94 -13.51
CA PRO A 125 -17.32 -18.20 -13.94
C PRO A 125 -16.01 -18.99 -13.84
N ILE A 126 -15.92 -19.94 -12.92
CA ILE A 126 -14.74 -20.79 -12.73
C ILE A 126 -14.88 -22.19 -13.32
N ALA A 127 -16.02 -22.52 -13.95
CA ALA A 127 -16.28 -23.87 -14.47
C ALA A 127 -15.21 -24.35 -15.46
N GLY A 128 -14.74 -23.48 -16.35
CA GLY A 128 -13.67 -23.80 -17.30
C GLY A 128 -12.33 -24.12 -16.61
N LEU A 129 -12.02 -23.41 -15.52
CA LEU A 129 -10.82 -23.67 -14.73
C LEU A 129 -10.93 -25.00 -13.97
N LEU A 130 -12.09 -25.26 -13.37
CA LEU A 130 -12.37 -26.54 -12.70
C LEU A 130 -12.34 -27.71 -13.70
N GLY A 131 -12.87 -27.51 -14.90
CA GLY A 131 -12.80 -28.50 -15.99
C GLY A 131 -11.36 -28.83 -16.37
N ARG A 132 -10.49 -27.84 -16.49
CA ARG A 132 -9.05 -28.03 -16.73
C ARG A 132 -8.38 -28.79 -15.59
N ILE A 133 -8.68 -28.47 -14.34
CA ILE A 133 -8.16 -29.18 -13.17
C ILE A 133 -8.62 -30.64 -13.17
N ASN A 134 -9.89 -30.90 -13.45
CA ASN A 134 -10.45 -32.25 -13.51
C ASN A 134 -9.82 -33.10 -14.63
N ALA A 135 -9.34 -32.49 -15.72
CA ALA A 135 -8.68 -33.15 -16.82
C ALA A 135 -7.26 -33.67 -16.52
N ILE A 136 -6.67 -33.31 -15.37
CA ILE A 136 -5.35 -33.82 -14.94
C ILE A 136 -5.45 -35.34 -14.75
N LYS A 137 -4.65 -36.12 -15.49
CA LYS A 137 -4.60 -37.60 -15.41
C LYS A 137 -3.26 -38.14 -14.90
N LYS A 138 -2.18 -37.39 -15.11
CA LYS A 138 -0.82 -37.78 -14.76
C LYS A 138 -0.02 -36.57 -14.25
N ALA A 139 1.11 -36.81 -13.59
CA ALA A 139 1.96 -35.78 -13.04
C ALA A 139 2.39 -34.70 -14.08
N GLY A 140 2.63 -35.12 -15.33
CA GLY A 140 2.99 -34.19 -16.42
C GLY A 140 1.92 -33.17 -16.81
N ASP A 141 0.67 -33.33 -16.36
CA ASP A 141 -0.44 -32.41 -16.66
C ASP A 141 -0.54 -31.30 -15.59
N ILE A 142 0.17 -31.44 -14.45
CA ILE A 142 0.07 -30.52 -13.32
C ILE A 142 0.71 -29.17 -13.67
N ALA A 143 1.95 -29.16 -14.13
CA ALA A 143 2.70 -27.94 -14.43
C ALA A 143 2.02 -27.08 -15.53
N PRO A 144 1.52 -27.64 -16.65
CA PRO A 144 0.73 -26.89 -17.63
C PRO A 144 -0.57 -26.29 -17.05
N THR A 145 -1.20 -26.99 -16.09
CA THR A 145 -2.41 -26.48 -15.41
C THR A 145 -2.04 -25.29 -14.48
N ILE A 146 -0.95 -25.40 -13.72
CA ILE A 146 -0.43 -24.29 -12.92
C ILE A 146 -0.16 -23.07 -13.82
N ALA A 147 0.53 -23.25 -14.94
CA ALA A 147 0.83 -22.16 -15.87
C ALA A 147 -0.44 -21.48 -16.40
N ALA A 148 -1.47 -22.27 -16.75
CA ALA A 148 -2.74 -21.72 -17.23
C ALA A 148 -3.53 -20.94 -16.15
N LEU A 149 -3.46 -21.35 -14.88
CA LEU A 149 -4.05 -20.61 -13.78
C LEU A 149 -3.35 -19.28 -13.53
N HIS A 150 -2.01 -19.24 -13.61
CA HIS A 150 -1.27 -17.99 -13.55
C HIS A 150 -1.66 -17.02 -14.67
N GLN A 151 -1.87 -17.51 -15.89
CA GLN A 151 -2.27 -16.67 -17.04
C GLN A 151 -3.58 -15.90 -16.81
N VAL A 152 -4.50 -16.44 -16.01
CA VAL A 152 -5.75 -15.78 -15.66
C VAL A 152 -5.69 -15.00 -14.35
N GLY A 153 -4.49 -14.78 -13.83
CA GLY A 153 -4.26 -14.01 -12.61
C GLY A 153 -4.57 -14.78 -11.31
N ILE A 154 -4.61 -16.11 -11.36
CA ILE A 154 -4.76 -16.97 -10.17
C ILE A 154 -3.42 -17.65 -9.86
N PRO A 155 -2.54 -17.05 -9.05
CA PRO A 155 -1.26 -17.67 -8.71
C PRO A 155 -1.48 -18.86 -7.77
N VAL A 156 -0.99 -20.01 -8.18
CA VAL A 156 -1.03 -21.28 -7.41
C VAL A 156 0.37 -21.84 -7.26
N ALA A 157 0.61 -22.56 -6.20
CA ALA A 157 1.87 -23.20 -5.88
C ALA A 157 3.07 -22.24 -5.60
N PHE A 158 3.20 -21.16 -6.33
CA PHE A 158 4.22 -20.12 -6.18
C PHE A 158 3.69 -18.80 -6.71
N ASN A 159 4.42 -17.70 -6.48
CA ASN A 159 4.12 -16.39 -7.08
C ASN A 159 5.14 -16.09 -8.19
N PHE A 160 4.69 -15.51 -9.30
CA PHE A 160 5.55 -15.07 -10.39
C PHE A 160 5.07 -13.69 -10.89
N ASN A 161 5.94 -12.69 -10.81
CA ASN A 161 5.65 -11.31 -11.21
C ASN A 161 6.88 -10.62 -11.79
N ALA A 162 6.64 -9.48 -12.45
CA ALA A 162 7.70 -8.57 -12.83
C ALA A 162 8.07 -7.68 -11.65
N ASP A 163 9.35 -7.52 -11.40
CA ASP A 163 9.87 -6.52 -10.48
C ASP A 163 11.24 -6.02 -10.94
N ILE A 164 11.75 -4.98 -10.29
CA ILE A 164 12.99 -4.30 -10.65
C ILE A 164 14.18 -5.27 -10.61
N ASP A 165 15.02 -5.24 -11.64
CA ASP A 165 16.33 -5.87 -11.61
C ASP A 165 17.28 -5.01 -10.76
N LEU A 166 17.76 -5.54 -9.62
CA LEU A 166 18.65 -4.78 -8.73
C LEU A 166 20.05 -4.51 -9.33
N ARG A 167 20.36 -5.07 -10.49
CA ARG A 167 21.59 -4.76 -11.26
C ARG A 167 21.38 -3.68 -12.31
N ASP A 168 20.09 -3.41 -12.65
CA ASP A 168 19.69 -2.42 -13.62
C ASP A 168 18.28 -1.92 -13.26
N LEU A 169 18.19 -0.87 -12.44
CA LEU A 169 16.94 -0.37 -11.91
C LEU A 169 15.96 0.19 -12.96
N GLU A 170 16.40 0.38 -14.20
CA GLU A 170 15.51 0.75 -15.32
C GLU A 170 14.82 -0.47 -15.94
N ARG A 171 15.24 -1.68 -15.57
CA ARG A 171 14.77 -2.95 -16.14
C ARG A 171 13.93 -3.73 -15.13
N HIS A 172 12.96 -4.50 -15.63
CA HIS A 172 12.27 -5.52 -14.86
C HIS A 172 12.75 -6.92 -15.26
N ILE A 173 12.84 -7.82 -14.28
CA ILE A 173 13.00 -9.26 -14.49
C ILE A 173 11.83 -10.03 -13.85
N GLY A 174 11.69 -11.30 -14.18
CA GLY A 174 10.73 -12.18 -13.51
C GLY A 174 11.21 -12.55 -12.11
N TYR A 175 10.33 -12.52 -11.12
CA TYR A 175 10.60 -12.99 -9.76
C TYR A 175 9.74 -14.21 -9.48
N LEU A 176 10.40 -15.36 -9.27
CA LEU A 176 9.76 -16.58 -8.82
C LEU A 176 9.90 -16.69 -7.30
N MET A 177 8.82 -16.38 -6.60
CA MET A 177 8.76 -16.30 -5.15
C MET A 177 7.94 -17.46 -4.56
N GLN A 178 8.24 -17.86 -3.33
CA GLN A 178 7.36 -18.73 -2.57
C GLN A 178 5.93 -18.21 -2.53
N GLY A 179 4.94 -19.11 -2.45
CA GLY A 179 3.53 -18.76 -2.48
C GLY A 179 2.64 -19.99 -2.27
N GLY A 180 1.42 -19.94 -2.78
CA GLY A 180 0.53 -21.11 -2.80
C GLY A 180 -0.05 -21.53 -1.45
N LEU A 181 0.20 -20.77 -0.36
CA LEU A 181 -0.41 -21.00 0.95
C LEU A 181 -1.75 -20.25 1.05
N GLY A 182 -2.70 -20.82 1.76
CA GLY A 182 -3.97 -20.16 2.02
C GLY A 182 -3.94 -19.25 3.26
N LEU A 183 -3.06 -19.51 4.23
CA LEU A 183 -2.80 -18.63 5.36
C LEU A 183 -1.66 -17.65 5.05
N PRO A 184 -1.69 -16.44 5.63
CA PRO A 184 -0.78 -15.37 5.26
C PRO A 184 0.68 -15.60 5.69
N ASP A 185 0.92 -16.35 6.76
CA ASP A 185 2.24 -16.62 7.31
C ASP A 185 2.53 -18.12 7.33
N PRO A 186 3.66 -18.59 6.75
CA PRO A 186 4.10 -19.97 6.86
C PRO A 186 4.17 -20.49 8.32
N ALA A 187 4.44 -19.62 9.29
CA ALA A 187 4.52 -19.99 10.68
C ALA A 187 3.20 -20.60 11.24
N TYR A 188 2.04 -20.25 10.68
CA TYR A 188 0.77 -20.87 11.06
C TYR A 188 0.68 -22.38 10.80
N TYR A 189 1.49 -22.90 9.86
CA TYR A 189 1.52 -24.32 9.54
C TYR A 189 2.53 -25.11 10.37
N THR A 190 3.47 -24.43 11.03
CA THR A 190 4.62 -25.09 11.68
C THR A 190 4.63 -24.91 13.20
N ARG A 191 3.90 -23.94 13.73
CA ARG A 191 3.73 -23.72 15.18
C ARG A 191 2.82 -24.77 15.78
N THR A 192 3.07 -25.11 17.05
CA THR A 192 2.36 -26.19 17.78
C THR A 192 1.60 -25.72 19.01
N ASP A 193 1.50 -24.39 19.23
CA ASP A 193 0.71 -23.83 20.31
C ASP A 193 -0.81 -24.05 20.11
N ALA A 194 -1.58 -23.92 21.18
CA ALA A 194 -3.01 -24.23 21.18
C ALA A 194 -3.80 -23.30 20.24
N GLU A 195 -3.45 -22.02 20.21
CA GLU A 195 -4.12 -21.01 19.37
C GLU A 195 -3.90 -21.30 17.89
N THR A 196 -2.67 -21.62 17.50
CA THR A 196 -2.35 -21.98 16.10
C THR A 196 -3.08 -23.26 15.68
N ARG A 197 -3.19 -24.27 16.57
CA ARG A 197 -3.95 -25.50 16.26
C ARG A 197 -5.45 -25.22 16.08
N GLU A 198 -6.03 -24.36 16.90
CA GLU A 198 -7.43 -23.94 16.76
C GLU A 198 -7.63 -23.21 15.41
N LEU A 199 -6.77 -22.26 15.07
CA LEU A 199 -6.80 -21.55 13.79
C LEU A 199 -6.72 -22.52 12.61
N LEU A 200 -5.80 -23.48 12.63
CA LEU A 200 -5.70 -24.52 11.59
C LEU A 200 -6.95 -25.38 11.49
N GLY A 201 -7.60 -25.68 12.60
CA GLY A 201 -8.88 -26.38 12.60
C GLY A 201 -9.99 -25.59 11.89
N ARG A 202 -10.12 -24.31 12.20
CA ARG A 202 -11.05 -23.38 11.52
C ARG A 202 -10.71 -23.21 10.04
N TYR A 203 -9.42 -23.11 9.74
CA TYR A 203 -8.94 -23.04 8.36
C TYR A 203 -9.29 -24.30 7.55
N ARG A 204 -9.07 -25.49 8.12
CA ARG A 204 -9.47 -26.75 7.47
C ARG A 204 -10.96 -26.83 7.20
N ALA A 205 -11.80 -26.33 8.13
CA ALA A 205 -13.24 -26.26 7.92
C ALA A 205 -13.60 -25.34 6.75
N TYR A 206 -12.93 -24.21 6.61
CA TYR A 206 -13.09 -23.29 5.47
C TYR A 206 -12.65 -23.95 4.15
N VAL A 207 -11.49 -24.60 4.11
CA VAL A 207 -11.03 -25.37 2.94
C VAL A 207 -12.07 -26.41 2.53
N ARG A 208 -12.58 -27.17 3.49
CA ARG A 208 -13.64 -28.17 3.26
C ARG A 208 -14.90 -27.58 2.65
N GLN A 209 -15.30 -26.39 3.13
CA GLN A 209 -16.50 -25.69 2.62
C GLN A 209 -16.29 -25.24 1.15
N ILE A 210 -15.14 -24.64 0.83
CA ILE A 210 -14.82 -24.23 -0.55
C ILE A 210 -14.70 -25.44 -1.48
N LEU A 211 -14.12 -26.55 -1.04
CA LEU A 211 -14.07 -27.78 -1.81
C LEU A 211 -15.46 -28.33 -2.12
N ALA A 212 -16.39 -28.27 -1.16
CA ALA A 212 -17.79 -28.65 -1.39
C ALA A 212 -18.46 -27.76 -2.43
N LEU A 213 -18.28 -26.43 -2.32
CA LEU A 213 -18.84 -25.46 -3.26
C LEU A 213 -18.24 -25.57 -4.68
N THR A 214 -17.04 -26.11 -4.81
CA THR A 214 -16.37 -26.34 -6.10
C THR A 214 -16.56 -27.77 -6.63
N GLY A 215 -17.45 -28.56 -6.03
CA GLY A 215 -17.92 -29.84 -6.57
C GLY A 215 -17.17 -31.08 -6.05
N THR A 216 -16.44 -31.01 -4.93
CA THR A 216 -15.92 -32.23 -4.27
C THR A 216 -17.06 -33.01 -3.64
N PRO A 217 -17.22 -34.34 -3.94
CA PRO A 217 -18.21 -35.20 -3.32
C PRO A 217 -18.07 -35.24 -1.78
N LYS A 218 -19.22 -35.30 -1.09
CA LYS A 218 -19.29 -35.21 0.37
C LYS A 218 -18.37 -36.22 1.08
N GLU A 219 -18.30 -37.43 0.58
CA GLU A 219 -17.47 -38.54 1.12
C GLU A 219 -15.96 -38.31 0.95
N LYS A 220 -15.53 -37.39 0.08
CA LYS A 220 -14.12 -37.07 -0.15
C LYS A 220 -13.65 -35.80 0.57
N LEU A 221 -14.57 -34.98 1.08
CA LEU A 221 -14.25 -33.65 1.63
C LEU A 221 -13.20 -33.69 2.74
N ASP A 222 -13.29 -34.63 3.67
CA ASP A 222 -12.37 -34.75 4.80
C ASP A 222 -10.97 -35.17 4.34
N ALA A 223 -10.88 -36.09 3.40
CA ALA A 223 -9.62 -36.53 2.83
C ALA A 223 -8.96 -35.46 1.96
N GLU A 224 -9.74 -34.78 1.09
CA GLU A 224 -9.23 -33.73 0.23
C GLU A 224 -8.82 -32.48 1.02
N SER A 225 -9.58 -32.07 2.05
CA SER A 225 -9.18 -30.96 2.92
C SER A 225 -7.90 -31.26 3.70
N ALA A 226 -7.73 -32.50 4.20
CA ALA A 226 -6.48 -32.93 4.84
C ALA A 226 -5.30 -32.90 3.85
N THR A 227 -5.51 -33.32 2.61
CA THR A 227 -4.50 -33.27 1.54
C THR A 227 -4.05 -31.85 1.26
N VAL A 228 -4.97 -30.90 1.20
CA VAL A 228 -4.64 -29.47 1.01
C VAL A 228 -3.74 -28.97 2.14
N ILE A 229 -4.14 -29.22 3.39
CA ILE A 229 -3.34 -28.80 4.56
C ILE A 229 -1.97 -29.46 4.59
N ASP A 230 -1.86 -30.75 4.26
CA ASP A 230 -0.57 -31.45 4.18
C ASP A 230 0.36 -30.83 3.10
N LEU A 231 -0.17 -30.58 1.90
CA LEU A 231 0.60 -29.98 0.83
C LEU A 231 1.09 -28.58 1.21
N GLU A 232 0.20 -27.72 1.72
CA GLU A 232 0.56 -26.39 2.17
C GLU A 232 1.57 -26.42 3.33
N THR A 233 1.44 -27.35 4.27
CA THR A 233 2.40 -27.54 5.37
C THR A 233 3.79 -27.88 4.85
N ARG A 234 3.90 -28.79 3.87
CA ARG A 234 5.19 -29.15 3.25
C ARG A 234 5.83 -27.96 2.51
N LEU A 235 5.04 -27.09 1.90
CA LEU A 235 5.53 -25.85 1.30
C LEU A 235 5.93 -24.83 2.38
N ALA A 236 5.16 -24.70 3.45
CA ALA A 236 5.45 -23.79 4.55
C ALA A 236 6.77 -24.13 5.26
N GLN A 237 7.08 -25.44 5.42
CA GLN A 237 8.31 -25.91 6.07
C GLN A 237 9.59 -25.46 5.36
N VAL A 238 9.54 -25.21 4.06
CA VAL A 238 10.69 -24.75 3.24
C VAL A 238 10.56 -23.27 2.85
N SER A 239 9.54 -22.60 3.34
CA SER A 239 9.33 -21.17 3.10
C SER A 239 10.22 -20.31 3.99
N THR A 240 10.79 -19.26 3.44
CA THR A 240 11.50 -18.23 4.18
C THR A 240 10.52 -17.48 5.09
N PRO A 241 10.83 -17.27 6.39
CA PRO A 241 10.01 -16.50 7.30
C PRO A 241 9.74 -15.07 6.78
N LEU A 242 8.51 -14.56 6.97
CA LEU A 242 8.11 -13.24 6.47
C LEU A 242 9.00 -12.09 6.96
N LEU A 243 9.53 -12.18 8.18
CA LEU A 243 10.42 -11.16 8.73
C LEU A 243 11.71 -11.02 7.90
N GLN A 244 12.26 -12.13 7.41
CA GLN A 244 13.45 -12.12 6.56
C GLN A 244 13.18 -11.58 5.15
N LEU A 245 11.94 -11.74 4.66
CA LEU A 245 11.51 -11.22 3.36
C LEU A 245 11.27 -9.69 3.36
N ARG A 246 11.37 -9.02 4.52
CA ARG A 246 11.33 -7.56 4.59
C ARG A 246 12.57 -6.88 4.01
N ASP A 247 13.71 -7.57 4.01
CA ASP A 247 14.90 -7.10 3.26
C ASP A 247 14.71 -7.44 1.78
N PHE A 248 14.52 -6.43 0.96
CA PHE A 248 14.31 -6.59 -0.49
C PHE A 248 15.48 -7.31 -1.17
N ARG A 249 16.70 -7.21 -0.62
CA ARG A 249 17.87 -7.91 -1.15
C ARG A 249 17.77 -9.43 -0.95
N ALA A 250 17.09 -9.85 0.11
CA ALA A 250 16.83 -11.27 0.35
C ALA A 250 15.87 -11.90 -0.68
N ALA A 251 15.09 -11.07 -1.39
CA ALA A 251 14.22 -11.48 -2.48
C ALA A 251 14.91 -11.49 -3.85
N TYR A 252 16.17 -11.06 -3.94
CA TYR A 252 16.91 -10.96 -5.20
C TYR A 252 18.03 -11.97 -5.30
N ALA A 253 17.85 -12.97 -6.17
CA ALA A 253 18.83 -14.00 -6.47
C ALA A 253 18.74 -14.35 -7.97
N PRO A 254 19.42 -13.59 -8.85
CA PRO A 254 19.32 -13.77 -10.29
C PRO A 254 19.95 -15.11 -10.73
N VAL A 255 19.20 -15.86 -11.54
CA VAL A 255 19.60 -17.13 -12.14
C VAL A 255 19.32 -17.14 -13.64
N ALA A 256 20.15 -17.87 -14.39
CA ALA A 256 19.94 -18.05 -15.82
C ALA A 256 18.74 -18.98 -16.09
N THR A 257 17.83 -18.58 -17.00
CA THR A 257 16.62 -19.35 -17.31
C THR A 257 16.90 -20.65 -18.08
N LYS A 258 17.99 -20.71 -18.85
CA LYS A 258 18.34 -21.84 -19.74
C LYS A 258 18.45 -23.21 -19.07
N ASP A 259 18.79 -23.24 -17.78
CA ASP A 259 19.03 -24.50 -17.03
C ASP A 259 17.84 -24.89 -16.15
N LEU A 260 16.82 -24.01 -16.00
CA LEU A 260 15.70 -24.22 -15.09
C LEU A 260 14.84 -25.45 -15.47
N GLY A 261 14.62 -25.70 -16.74
CA GLY A 261 13.90 -26.88 -17.20
C GLY A 261 14.61 -28.20 -16.90
N LYS A 262 15.97 -28.22 -16.79
CA LYS A 262 16.74 -29.39 -16.37
C LYS A 262 16.74 -29.57 -14.86
N GLN A 263 16.85 -28.47 -14.11
CA GLN A 263 16.89 -28.47 -12.63
C GLN A 263 15.54 -28.80 -12.01
N TYR A 264 14.45 -28.30 -12.60
CA TYR A 264 13.09 -28.45 -12.10
C TYR A 264 12.18 -29.07 -13.17
N ARG A 265 12.56 -30.32 -13.53
CA ARG A 265 11.97 -31.04 -14.67
C ARG A 265 10.50 -31.36 -14.49
N ASN A 266 10.08 -31.71 -13.28
CA ASN A 266 8.68 -32.06 -13.02
C ASN A 266 7.78 -30.81 -13.03
N LEU A 267 8.28 -29.68 -12.55
CA LEU A 267 7.60 -28.40 -12.56
C LEU A 267 7.62 -27.71 -13.93
N GLN A 268 8.46 -28.22 -14.87
CA GLN A 268 8.58 -27.71 -16.25
C GLN A 268 8.73 -26.17 -16.30
N LEU A 269 9.68 -25.61 -15.51
CA LEU A 269 9.81 -24.16 -15.37
C LEU A 269 10.12 -23.44 -16.68
N ASP A 270 10.84 -24.04 -17.60
CA ASP A 270 11.08 -23.51 -18.94
C ASP A 270 9.77 -23.38 -19.74
N ALA A 271 8.92 -24.40 -19.70
CA ALA A 271 7.61 -24.38 -20.33
C ALA A 271 6.67 -23.36 -19.65
N PHE A 272 6.75 -23.23 -18.30
CA PHE A 272 6.02 -22.21 -17.56
C PHE A 272 6.41 -20.81 -18.03
N LEU A 273 7.70 -20.46 -18.05
CA LEU A 273 8.16 -19.15 -18.49
C LEU A 273 7.74 -18.85 -19.94
N LYS A 274 7.87 -19.83 -20.83
CA LYS A 274 7.39 -19.71 -22.21
C LYS A 274 5.88 -19.46 -22.29
N ALA A 275 5.09 -20.16 -21.48
CA ALA A 275 3.63 -19.98 -21.42
C ALA A 275 3.24 -18.59 -20.93
N GLN A 276 4.04 -17.98 -20.01
CA GLN A 276 3.87 -16.60 -19.58
C GLN A 276 4.39 -15.56 -20.59
N GLY A 277 4.96 -16.00 -21.72
CA GLY A 277 5.51 -15.12 -22.75
C GLY A 277 6.88 -14.54 -22.40
N ILE A 278 7.59 -15.11 -21.42
CA ILE A 278 8.89 -14.64 -20.96
C ILE A 278 9.98 -15.14 -21.93
N LYS A 279 10.79 -14.18 -22.41
CA LYS A 279 11.94 -14.42 -23.30
C LYS A 279 13.26 -14.02 -22.64
N ASP A 280 13.20 -13.51 -21.42
CA ASP A 280 14.37 -13.08 -20.67
C ASP A 280 15.25 -14.28 -20.30
N ASP A 281 16.56 -14.09 -20.34
CA ASP A 281 17.55 -15.09 -19.96
C ASP A 281 17.82 -15.15 -18.45
N THR A 282 17.21 -14.26 -17.68
CA THR A 282 17.43 -14.10 -16.25
C THR A 282 16.11 -13.92 -15.51
N ILE A 283 15.95 -14.61 -14.38
CA ILE A 283 14.89 -14.37 -13.38
C ILE A 283 15.52 -14.36 -11.98
N SER A 284 14.83 -13.73 -11.01
CA SER A 284 15.18 -13.90 -9.59
C SER A 284 14.50 -15.14 -9.01
N LEU A 285 15.28 -16.00 -8.34
CA LEU A 285 14.82 -17.22 -7.66
C LEU A 285 15.49 -17.31 -6.29
N PRO A 286 15.01 -16.57 -5.28
CA PRO A 286 15.68 -16.42 -3.98
C PRO A 286 15.57 -17.65 -3.09
N ASN A 287 14.55 -18.50 -3.27
CA ASN A 287 14.39 -19.72 -2.48
C ASN A 287 14.42 -20.98 -3.35
N PRO A 288 15.61 -21.46 -3.76
CA PRO A 288 15.75 -22.68 -4.56
C PRO A 288 15.31 -23.93 -3.79
N ALA A 289 15.34 -23.94 -2.46
CA ALA A 289 14.86 -25.06 -1.65
C ALA A 289 13.34 -25.22 -1.78
N TYR A 290 12.62 -24.11 -1.79
CA TYR A 290 11.17 -24.10 -2.04
C TYR A 290 10.82 -24.70 -3.40
N VAL A 291 11.51 -24.28 -4.45
CA VAL A 291 11.26 -24.74 -5.81
C VAL A 291 11.61 -26.23 -5.98
N ARG A 292 12.69 -26.71 -5.34
CA ARG A 292 13.02 -28.15 -5.30
C ARG A 292 11.95 -28.97 -4.60
N GLN A 293 11.43 -28.49 -3.46
CA GLN A 293 10.34 -29.15 -2.74
C GLN A 293 9.08 -29.22 -3.61
N LEU A 294 8.73 -28.12 -4.28
CA LEU A 294 7.59 -28.08 -5.17
C LEU A 294 7.76 -29.05 -6.36
N ASP A 295 8.93 -29.08 -7.00
CA ASP A 295 9.26 -30.03 -8.09
C ASP A 295 9.12 -31.49 -7.62
N ALA A 296 9.60 -31.79 -6.40
CA ALA A 296 9.47 -33.13 -5.79
C ALA A 296 7.98 -33.46 -5.50
N LEU A 297 7.18 -32.51 -5.05
CA LEU A 297 5.75 -32.70 -4.81
C LEU A 297 4.97 -32.96 -6.11
N VAL A 298 5.30 -32.28 -7.20
CA VAL A 298 4.71 -32.54 -8.53
C VAL A 298 4.96 -34.00 -8.95
N LYS A 299 6.14 -34.53 -8.66
CA LYS A 299 6.51 -35.92 -8.96
C LYS A 299 5.84 -36.94 -8.04
N SER A 300 5.80 -36.67 -6.74
CA SER A 300 5.48 -37.66 -5.70
C SER A 300 4.02 -37.78 -5.34
N LEU A 301 3.28 -36.66 -5.43
CA LEU A 301 1.86 -36.66 -5.12
C LEU A 301 1.01 -37.19 -6.30
N LYS A 302 -0.07 -37.88 -5.96
CA LYS A 302 -1.02 -38.39 -6.96
C LYS A 302 -1.75 -37.23 -7.64
N PRO A 303 -2.16 -37.38 -8.91
CA PRO A 303 -2.97 -36.35 -9.62
C PRO A 303 -4.16 -35.85 -8.82
N ASP A 304 -4.91 -36.71 -8.14
CA ASP A 304 -6.09 -36.31 -7.37
C ASP A 304 -5.75 -35.42 -6.16
N GLN A 305 -4.57 -35.56 -5.57
CA GLN A 305 -4.12 -34.67 -4.49
C GLN A 305 -3.85 -33.25 -5.04
N TRP A 306 -3.27 -33.15 -6.22
CA TRP A 306 -3.09 -31.87 -6.92
C TRP A 306 -4.41 -31.26 -7.35
N LYS A 307 -5.37 -32.07 -7.83
CA LYS A 307 -6.71 -31.58 -8.17
C LYS A 307 -7.39 -30.96 -6.96
N ALA A 308 -7.33 -31.57 -5.78
CA ALA A 308 -7.89 -31.04 -4.55
C ALA A 308 -7.26 -29.69 -4.20
N TYR A 309 -5.92 -29.59 -4.22
CA TYR A 309 -5.23 -28.34 -3.93
C TYR A 309 -5.53 -27.24 -4.95
N LEU A 310 -5.49 -27.52 -6.25
CA LEU A 310 -5.76 -26.53 -7.30
C LEU A 310 -7.21 -26.05 -7.27
N ARG A 311 -8.16 -26.97 -7.04
CA ARG A 311 -9.59 -26.67 -6.85
C ARG A 311 -9.82 -25.73 -5.67
N TRP A 312 -9.18 -26.05 -4.54
CA TRP A 312 -9.18 -25.19 -3.36
C TRP A 312 -8.66 -23.79 -3.70
N ARG A 313 -7.49 -23.67 -4.34
CA ARG A 313 -6.89 -22.39 -4.66
C ARG A 313 -7.74 -21.52 -5.60
N VAL A 314 -8.33 -22.14 -6.61
CA VAL A 314 -9.26 -21.44 -7.53
C VAL A 314 -10.51 -20.98 -6.78
N GLY A 315 -11.12 -21.87 -5.99
CA GLY A 315 -12.32 -21.56 -5.20
C GLY A 315 -12.06 -20.42 -4.19
N ASP A 316 -10.99 -20.52 -3.41
CA ASP A 316 -10.60 -19.51 -2.42
C ASP A 316 -10.32 -18.14 -3.06
N THR A 317 -9.56 -18.13 -4.15
CA THR A 317 -9.22 -16.89 -4.86
C THR A 317 -10.45 -16.20 -5.43
N MET A 318 -11.40 -16.97 -5.93
CA MET A 318 -12.58 -16.45 -6.59
C MET A 318 -13.79 -16.28 -5.67
N ALA A 319 -13.75 -16.83 -4.45
CA ALA A 319 -14.87 -16.81 -3.50
C ALA A 319 -15.51 -15.42 -3.31
N PRO A 320 -14.77 -14.30 -3.19
CA PRO A 320 -15.36 -12.98 -3.01
C PRO A 320 -16.21 -12.49 -4.19
N TYR A 321 -16.08 -13.13 -5.36
CA TYR A 321 -16.65 -12.68 -6.64
C TYR A 321 -17.71 -13.62 -7.21
N LEU A 322 -18.06 -14.67 -6.46
CA LEU A 322 -19.03 -15.69 -6.82
C LEU A 322 -20.31 -15.54 -5.98
N ALA A 323 -21.20 -16.54 -6.07
CA ALA A 323 -22.45 -16.60 -5.33
C ALA A 323 -22.28 -16.41 -3.82
N LYS A 324 -23.36 -16.03 -3.14
CA LYS A 324 -23.37 -15.70 -1.70
C LYS A 324 -22.76 -16.80 -0.81
N SER A 325 -22.98 -18.07 -1.15
CA SER A 325 -22.40 -19.20 -0.42
C SER A 325 -20.87 -19.18 -0.37
N PHE A 326 -20.22 -18.78 -1.46
CA PHE A 326 -18.75 -18.59 -1.50
C PHE A 326 -18.30 -17.35 -0.71
N ARG A 327 -19.02 -16.24 -0.89
CA ARG A 327 -18.72 -14.97 -0.20
C ARG A 327 -18.88 -15.09 1.31
N ASP A 328 -19.93 -15.77 1.76
CA ASP A 328 -20.16 -16.02 3.20
C ASP A 328 -19.06 -16.93 3.78
N ALA A 329 -18.65 -17.98 3.07
CA ALA A 329 -17.56 -18.85 3.51
C ALA A 329 -16.22 -18.08 3.64
N GLU A 330 -15.91 -17.25 2.66
CA GLU A 330 -14.71 -16.39 2.69
C GLU A 330 -14.78 -15.40 3.86
N PHE A 331 -15.91 -14.71 4.02
CA PHE A 331 -16.08 -13.73 5.08
C PHE A 331 -15.99 -14.36 6.49
N GLU A 332 -16.64 -15.48 6.73
CA GLU A 332 -16.61 -16.14 8.05
C GLU A 332 -15.19 -16.52 8.46
N PHE A 333 -14.35 -16.96 7.54
CA PHE A 333 -12.97 -17.27 7.88
C PHE A 333 -12.03 -16.05 7.72
N ARG A 334 -11.95 -15.47 6.51
CA ARG A 334 -10.97 -14.40 6.25
C ARG A 334 -11.38 -13.05 6.83
N GLY A 335 -12.69 -12.75 6.81
CA GLY A 335 -13.24 -11.54 7.40
C GLY A 335 -13.26 -11.61 8.93
N ARG A 336 -14.03 -12.55 9.45
CA ARG A 336 -14.29 -12.63 10.89
C ARG A 336 -13.12 -13.21 11.68
N VAL A 337 -12.60 -14.38 11.28
CA VAL A 337 -11.55 -15.07 12.06
C VAL A 337 -10.20 -14.39 11.90
N LEU A 338 -9.75 -14.09 10.66
CA LEU A 338 -8.43 -13.54 10.45
C LEU A 338 -8.34 -12.01 10.65
N ARG A 339 -9.40 -11.27 10.33
CA ARG A 339 -9.37 -9.80 10.38
C ARG A 339 -10.23 -9.19 11.50
N GLY A 340 -10.99 -10.01 12.24
CA GLY A 340 -11.86 -9.54 13.33
C GLY A 340 -13.04 -8.67 12.87
N GLN A 341 -13.44 -8.76 11.59
CA GLN A 341 -14.54 -7.96 11.04
C GLN A 341 -15.88 -8.43 11.60
N VAL A 342 -16.73 -7.50 11.97
CA VAL A 342 -18.08 -7.78 12.51
C VAL A 342 -19.06 -8.10 11.38
N ALA A 343 -18.97 -7.37 10.25
CA ALA A 343 -19.82 -7.53 9.10
C ALA A 343 -18.99 -7.35 7.79
N PRO A 344 -19.46 -7.91 6.65
CA PRO A 344 -18.83 -7.65 5.36
C PRO A 344 -19.04 -6.18 4.95
N SER A 345 -18.11 -5.66 4.13
CA SER A 345 -18.28 -4.33 3.52
C SER A 345 -19.55 -4.28 2.66
N PRO A 346 -20.15 -3.10 2.46
CA PRO A 346 -21.28 -2.92 1.55
C PRO A 346 -20.98 -3.47 0.12
N ARG A 347 -21.99 -3.96 -0.57
CA ARG A 347 -21.79 -4.59 -1.89
C ARG A 347 -21.05 -3.70 -2.89
N TRP A 348 -21.42 -2.44 -2.98
CA TRP A 348 -20.76 -1.49 -3.88
C TRP A 348 -19.25 -1.37 -3.61
N GLN A 349 -18.83 -1.42 -2.35
CA GLN A 349 -17.42 -1.35 -1.97
C GLN A 349 -16.68 -2.63 -2.36
N GLN A 350 -17.30 -3.80 -2.18
CA GLN A 350 -16.72 -5.07 -2.63
C GLN A 350 -16.48 -5.07 -4.15
N VAL A 351 -17.43 -4.53 -4.92
CA VAL A 351 -17.31 -4.40 -6.38
C VAL A 351 -16.26 -3.39 -6.78
N LEU A 352 -16.20 -2.24 -6.09
CA LEU A 352 -15.14 -1.24 -6.31
C LEU A 352 -13.75 -1.81 -6.05
N ASP A 353 -13.59 -2.58 -4.96
CA ASP A 353 -12.32 -3.23 -4.64
C ASP A 353 -11.89 -4.24 -5.72
N ALA A 354 -12.86 -4.98 -6.28
CA ALA A 354 -12.61 -5.90 -7.39
C ALA A 354 -12.16 -5.16 -8.66
N ILE A 355 -12.79 -4.03 -8.98
CA ILE A 355 -12.42 -3.20 -10.14
C ILE A 355 -11.02 -2.60 -9.92
N ASN A 356 -10.75 -2.05 -8.73
CA ASN A 356 -9.43 -1.51 -8.39
C ASN A 356 -8.33 -2.57 -8.48
N LEU A 357 -8.63 -3.81 -8.08
CA LEU A 357 -7.69 -4.92 -8.15
C LEU A 357 -7.38 -5.35 -9.60
N ALA A 358 -8.40 -5.50 -10.43
CA ALA A 358 -8.26 -6.12 -11.74
C ALA A 358 -8.14 -5.10 -12.90
N ALA A 359 -8.78 -3.93 -12.77
CA ALA A 359 -8.87 -2.89 -13.78
C ALA A 359 -8.53 -1.49 -13.25
N GLY A 360 -7.84 -1.40 -12.11
CA GLY A 360 -7.54 -0.13 -11.42
C GLY A 360 -6.92 0.96 -12.30
N PRO A 361 -5.94 0.67 -13.18
CA PRO A 361 -5.39 1.68 -14.08
C PRO A 361 -6.41 2.28 -15.06
N MET A 362 -7.41 1.50 -15.51
CA MET A 362 -8.52 2.01 -16.35
C MET A 362 -9.32 3.08 -15.59
N LEU A 363 -9.75 2.73 -14.36
CA LEU A 363 -10.50 3.63 -13.49
C LEU A 363 -9.69 4.87 -13.14
N GLY A 364 -8.38 4.72 -12.90
CA GLY A 364 -7.49 5.82 -12.54
C GLY A 364 -7.39 6.90 -13.60
N LYS A 365 -7.37 6.54 -14.87
CA LYS A 365 -7.35 7.49 -15.99
C LYS A 365 -8.65 8.31 -16.04
N GLU A 366 -9.80 7.63 -15.98
CA GLU A 366 -11.12 8.28 -15.99
C GLU A 366 -11.33 9.16 -14.73
N TYR A 367 -10.85 8.69 -13.58
CA TYR A 367 -10.90 9.44 -12.33
C TYR A 367 -10.12 10.75 -12.44
N ALA A 368 -8.87 10.70 -12.90
CA ALA A 368 -8.03 11.89 -13.03
C ALA A 368 -8.61 12.89 -14.05
N ALA A 369 -9.16 12.40 -15.16
CA ALA A 369 -9.82 13.25 -16.15
C ALA A 369 -11.01 14.03 -15.57
N ARG A 370 -11.75 13.45 -14.61
CA ARG A 370 -12.92 14.06 -14.01
C ARG A 370 -12.61 14.93 -12.78
N TYR A 371 -11.67 14.48 -11.91
CA TYR A 371 -11.48 15.06 -10.58
C TYR A 371 -10.16 15.80 -10.39
N LEU A 372 -9.29 15.86 -11.41
CA LEU A 372 -8.05 16.64 -11.36
C LEU A 372 -8.04 17.74 -12.45
N PRO A 373 -8.56 18.94 -12.17
CA PRO A 373 -8.46 20.07 -13.07
C PRO A 373 -7.00 20.39 -13.42
N ALA A 374 -6.74 20.81 -14.65
CA ALA A 374 -5.39 21.15 -15.14
C ALA A 374 -4.73 22.26 -14.29
N ALA A 375 -5.52 23.25 -13.82
CA ALA A 375 -5.02 24.31 -12.94
C ALA A 375 -4.52 23.77 -11.60
N ASN A 376 -5.25 22.83 -10.97
CA ASN A 376 -4.85 22.22 -9.71
C ASN A 376 -3.56 21.41 -9.88
N LYS A 377 -3.46 20.68 -10.99
CA LYS A 377 -2.24 19.93 -11.34
C LYS A 377 -1.05 20.87 -11.50
N ALA A 378 -1.19 21.95 -12.26
CA ALA A 378 -0.13 22.92 -12.47
C ALA A 378 0.33 23.60 -11.16
N GLN A 379 -0.61 23.93 -10.27
CA GLN A 379 -0.29 24.50 -8.96
C GLN A 379 0.45 23.50 -8.06
N ALA A 380 0.03 22.25 -8.04
CA ALA A 380 0.72 21.18 -7.31
C ALA A 380 2.14 20.94 -7.87
N GLU A 381 2.31 20.97 -9.21
CA GLU A 381 3.63 20.88 -9.86
C GLU A 381 4.55 22.05 -9.46
N ALA A 382 4.02 23.27 -9.37
CA ALA A 382 4.78 24.45 -8.95
C ALA A 382 5.26 24.32 -7.49
N ILE A 383 4.38 23.89 -6.57
CA ILE A 383 4.75 23.66 -5.15
C ILE A 383 5.78 22.54 -5.04
N ALA A 384 5.59 21.41 -5.71
CA ALA A 384 6.53 20.30 -5.66
C ALA A 384 7.91 20.69 -6.19
N LYS A 385 7.96 21.50 -7.25
CA LYS A 385 9.20 22.05 -7.78
C LYS A 385 9.86 23.00 -6.78
N ALA A 386 9.11 23.90 -6.14
CA ALA A 386 9.65 24.84 -5.16
C ALA A 386 10.26 24.09 -3.95
N VAL A 387 9.63 23.02 -3.47
CA VAL A 387 10.16 22.18 -2.38
C VAL A 387 11.43 21.45 -2.83
N ARG A 388 11.48 20.93 -4.05
CA ARG A 388 12.72 20.36 -4.62
C ARG A 388 13.85 21.40 -4.68
N ASP A 389 13.56 22.62 -5.13
CA ASP A 389 14.54 23.70 -5.23
C ASP A 389 15.02 24.15 -3.85
N ALA A 390 14.14 24.09 -2.84
CA ALA A 390 14.53 24.32 -1.42
C ALA A 390 15.48 23.24 -0.90
N LEU A 391 15.29 21.98 -1.27
CA LEU A 391 16.23 20.91 -0.93
C LEU A 391 17.58 21.12 -1.61
N ASP A 392 17.62 21.52 -2.89
CA ASP A 392 18.87 21.85 -3.59
C ASP A 392 19.66 22.97 -2.88
N ALA A 393 18.96 24.05 -2.52
CA ALA A 393 19.55 25.14 -1.76
C ALA A 393 19.99 24.74 -0.34
N SER A 394 19.28 23.81 0.29
CA SER A 394 19.65 23.23 1.58
C SER A 394 20.93 22.41 1.50
N LEU A 395 21.12 21.64 0.44
CA LEU A 395 22.33 20.86 0.21
C LEU A 395 23.59 21.77 0.13
N ASP A 396 23.49 22.97 -0.44
CA ASP A 396 24.61 23.93 -0.48
C ASP A 396 25.04 24.40 0.91
N ARG A 397 24.11 24.53 1.84
CA ARG A 397 24.34 25.00 3.21
C ARG A 397 24.55 23.87 4.22
N ASN A 398 24.31 22.63 3.81
CA ASN A 398 24.33 21.47 4.71
C ASN A 398 25.72 21.26 5.34
N THR A 399 25.78 21.10 6.66
CA THR A 399 27.03 20.99 7.42
C THR A 399 27.36 19.58 7.91
N TRP A 400 26.41 18.65 7.84
CA TRP A 400 26.61 17.28 8.31
C TRP A 400 27.01 16.31 7.19
N LEU A 401 26.71 16.63 5.93
CA LEU A 401 27.16 15.85 4.77
C LEU A 401 28.56 16.26 4.32
N ALA A 402 29.39 15.29 4.00
CA ALA A 402 30.68 15.51 3.36
C ALA A 402 30.54 16.20 1.98
N PRO A 403 31.49 17.00 1.51
CA PRO A 403 31.38 17.69 0.21
C PRO A 403 31.07 16.76 -0.94
N ALA A 404 31.77 15.60 -1.06
CA ALA A 404 31.53 14.64 -2.13
C ALA A 404 30.13 14.03 -2.06
N THR A 405 29.58 13.83 -0.86
CA THR A 405 28.22 13.33 -0.63
C THR A 405 27.19 14.37 -1.03
N ARG A 406 27.42 15.66 -0.75
CA ARG A 406 26.54 16.74 -1.23
C ARG A 406 26.51 16.83 -2.74
N ASP A 407 27.67 16.70 -3.41
CA ASP A 407 27.75 16.69 -4.87
C ASP A 407 26.97 15.52 -5.48
N GLU A 408 27.04 14.34 -4.86
CA GLU A 408 26.29 13.18 -5.31
C GLU A 408 24.79 13.35 -5.06
N ALA A 409 24.39 13.90 -3.92
CA ALA A 409 23.00 14.26 -3.62
C ALA A 409 22.43 15.25 -4.65
N LYS A 410 23.18 16.29 -5.00
CA LYS A 410 22.77 17.27 -6.04
C LYS A 410 22.62 16.63 -7.40
N LYS A 411 23.51 15.73 -7.80
CA LYS A 411 23.38 14.98 -9.06
C LYS A 411 22.12 14.10 -9.05
N LYS A 412 21.82 13.46 -7.92
CA LYS A 412 20.60 12.66 -7.76
C LYS A 412 19.35 13.53 -7.86
N LEU A 413 19.34 14.67 -7.15
CA LEU A 413 18.22 15.62 -7.16
C LEU A 413 17.99 16.23 -8.55
N ALA A 414 19.05 16.52 -9.31
CA ALA A 414 18.95 17.05 -10.68
C ALA A 414 18.25 16.07 -11.65
N LYS A 415 18.32 14.76 -11.37
CA LYS A 415 17.66 13.71 -12.16
C LYS A 415 16.27 13.33 -11.63
N LEU A 416 15.82 13.93 -10.54
CA LEU A 416 14.52 13.65 -9.96
C LEU A 416 13.40 13.90 -10.95
N LYS A 417 12.53 12.93 -11.12
CA LYS A 417 11.29 13.04 -11.89
C LYS A 417 10.13 13.37 -10.93
N ILE A 418 9.29 14.33 -11.29
CA ILE A 418 8.05 14.64 -10.55
C ILE A 418 6.89 14.26 -11.46
N GLU A 419 6.05 13.35 -10.99
CA GLU A 419 4.91 12.83 -11.74
C GLU A 419 3.63 13.04 -10.94
N ILE A 420 2.69 13.83 -11.49
CA ILE A 420 1.47 14.24 -10.80
C ILE A 420 0.23 13.85 -11.60
N GLY A 421 -0.73 13.23 -10.90
CA GLY A 421 -2.04 12.87 -11.42
C GLY A 421 -2.11 11.45 -11.92
N THR A 422 -1.47 11.12 -13.03
CA THR A 422 -1.48 9.79 -13.68
C THR A 422 -0.10 9.44 -14.25
N PRO A 423 0.18 8.14 -14.47
CA PRO A 423 1.35 7.71 -15.21
C PRO A 423 1.40 8.33 -16.60
N ARG A 424 2.61 8.56 -17.12
CA ARG A 424 2.83 9.15 -18.46
C ARG A 424 2.36 8.26 -19.59
N ARG A 425 2.32 6.96 -19.39
CA ARG A 425 1.92 5.98 -20.41
C ARG A 425 0.50 5.51 -20.20
N ASP A 426 -0.31 5.67 -21.24
CA ASP A 426 -1.61 5.00 -21.35
C ASP A 426 -1.42 3.52 -21.67
N LEU A 427 -2.26 2.68 -21.04
CA LEU A 427 -2.41 1.28 -21.40
C LEU A 427 -3.58 1.14 -22.39
N ASP A 428 -3.50 0.18 -23.30
CA ASP A 428 -4.59 -0.14 -24.19
C ASP A 428 -5.60 -1.04 -23.47
N TYR A 429 -6.81 -0.52 -23.28
CA TYR A 429 -7.92 -1.19 -22.59
C TYR A 429 -9.00 -1.72 -23.53
N SER A 430 -8.92 -1.42 -24.82
CA SER A 430 -9.94 -1.73 -25.81
C SER A 430 -10.14 -3.23 -26.06
N VAL A 431 -9.15 -4.04 -25.66
CA VAL A 431 -9.13 -5.51 -25.86
C VAL A 431 -9.84 -6.32 -24.78
N GLN A 432 -10.62 -5.68 -23.91
CA GLN A 432 -11.25 -6.36 -22.77
C GLN A 432 -12.78 -6.43 -22.94
N PRO A 433 -13.31 -7.56 -23.40
CA PRO A 433 -14.73 -7.69 -23.71
C PRO A 433 -15.60 -7.91 -22.46
N MET A 434 -15.55 -7.01 -21.49
CA MET A 434 -16.38 -7.08 -20.27
C MET A 434 -17.85 -6.73 -20.58
N GLY A 435 -18.76 -7.61 -20.15
CA GLY A 435 -20.21 -7.46 -20.33
C GLY A 435 -20.95 -7.28 -19.01
N ARG A 436 -22.27 -7.14 -19.06
CA ARG A 436 -23.14 -6.97 -17.88
C ARG A 436 -23.57 -8.28 -17.21
N ASN A 437 -23.29 -9.43 -17.83
CA ASN A 437 -23.96 -10.69 -17.49
C ASN A 437 -23.27 -11.47 -16.36
N SER A 438 -21.97 -11.32 -16.14
CA SER A 438 -21.23 -12.14 -15.19
C SER A 438 -20.09 -11.38 -14.53
N PHE A 439 -20.22 -11.13 -13.25
CA PHE A 439 -19.19 -10.42 -12.45
C PHE A 439 -17.89 -11.22 -12.33
N GLY A 440 -17.99 -12.52 -11.99
CA GLY A 440 -16.82 -13.37 -11.86
C GLY A 440 -16.07 -13.54 -13.19
N SER A 441 -16.78 -13.60 -14.31
CA SER A 441 -16.17 -13.66 -15.65
C SER A 441 -15.44 -12.34 -15.99
N ASN A 442 -16.05 -11.19 -15.71
CA ASN A 442 -15.40 -9.89 -15.90
C ASN A 442 -14.12 -9.77 -15.07
N LEU A 443 -14.14 -10.25 -13.83
CA LEU A 443 -12.92 -10.28 -13.01
C LEU A 443 -11.81 -11.11 -13.67
N LEU A 444 -12.12 -12.30 -14.18
CA LEU A 444 -11.14 -13.16 -14.85
C LEU A 444 -10.60 -12.53 -16.14
N ILE A 445 -11.46 -11.87 -16.92
CA ILE A 445 -11.06 -11.13 -18.13
C ILE A 445 -10.07 -10.03 -17.76
N ALA A 446 -10.42 -9.19 -16.80
CA ALA A 446 -9.59 -8.08 -16.35
C ALA A 446 -8.28 -8.57 -15.69
N SER A 447 -8.32 -9.63 -14.86
CA SER A 447 -7.15 -10.24 -14.25
C SER A 447 -6.21 -10.86 -15.28
N THR A 448 -6.76 -11.50 -16.33
CA THR A 448 -5.99 -12.06 -17.45
C THR A 448 -5.23 -10.95 -18.20
N TRP A 449 -5.92 -9.84 -18.47
CA TRP A 449 -5.30 -8.69 -19.10
C TRP A 449 -4.20 -8.09 -18.21
N HIS A 450 -4.50 -7.86 -16.93
CA HIS A 450 -3.54 -7.32 -15.96
C HIS A 450 -2.27 -8.19 -15.88
N HIS A 451 -2.44 -9.51 -15.76
CA HIS A 451 -1.31 -10.46 -15.75
C HIS A 451 -0.48 -10.36 -17.03
N ARG A 452 -1.13 -10.31 -18.20
CA ARG A 452 -0.44 -10.18 -19.48
C ARG A 452 0.37 -8.87 -19.56
N GLU A 453 -0.20 -7.76 -19.11
CA GLU A 453 0.48 -6.46 -19.08
C GLU A 453 1.65 -6.47 -18.09
N GLU A 454 1.52 -7.17 -16.98
CA GLU A 454 2.60 -7.36 -16.01
C GLU A 454 3.77 -8.17 -16.63
N MET A 455 3.47 -9.28 -17.27
CA MET A 455 4.49 -10.12 -17.91
C MET A 455 5.23 -9.38 -19.05
N LYS A 456 4.57 -8.48 -19.76
CA LYS A 456 5.20 -7.65 -20.80
C LYS A 456 6.28 -6.70 -20.29
N ARG A 457 6.33 -6.44 -18.98
CA ARG A 457 7.37 -5.59 -18.37
C ARG A 457 8.73 -6.31 -18.30
N ILE A 458 8.74 -7.63 -18.19
CA ILE A 458 9.95 -8.43 -18.01
C ILE A 458 10.86 -8.31 -19.23
N GLY A 459 12.16 -8.10 -18.99
CA GLY A 459 13.18 -7.96 -20.01
C GLY A 459 13.22 -6.58 -20.68
N LYS A 460 12.56 -5.57 -20.13
CA LYS A 460 12.49 -4.23 -20.74
C LYS A 460 12.99 -3.13 -19.82
N GLY A 461 13.76 -2.19 -20.37
CA GLY A 461 14.19 -0.94 -19.74
C GLY A 461 13.09 0.10 -19.76
N ASN A 462 11.99 -0.12 -19.05
CA ASN A 462 10.85 0.80 -19.02
C ASN A 462 10.16 0.82 -17.64
N ALA A 463 10.91 0.58 -16.58
CA ALA A 463 10.42 0.53 -15.22
C ALA A 463 9.72 1.84 -14.81
N ASP A 464 10.14 2.97 -15.37
CA ASP A 464 9.62 4.30 -15.08
C ASP A 464 8.23 4.60 -15.67
N ARG A 465 7.69 3.71 -16.52
CA ARG A 465 6.45 3.99 -17.26
C ARG A 465 5.16 3.68 -16.53
N ARG A 466 5.24 3.04 -15.37
CA ARG A 466 4.07 2.64 -14.59
C ARG A 466 4.24 3.04 -13.14
N TRP A 467 3.11 3.29 -12.51
CA TRP A 467 3.03 3.47 -11.06
C TRP A 467 2.60 2.18 -10.40
N ASP A 468 3.09 1.96 -9.19
CA ASP A 468 2.60 0.88 -8.31
C ASP A 468 1.45 1.34 -7.41
N VAL A 469 1.09 2.61 -7.50
CA VAL A 469 -0.07 3.22 -6.84
C VAL A 469 -1.12 3.59 -7.89
N LEU A 470 -2.39 3.56 -7.51
CA LEU A 470 -3.49 3.90 -8.42
C LEU A 470 -3.82 5.40 -8.33
N PRO A 471 -4.04 6.09 -9.46
CA PRO A 471 -4.37 7.52 -9.48
C PRO A 471 -5.60 7.91 -8.66
N GLN A 472 -6.58 7.03 -8.55
CA GLN A 472 -7.82 7.20 -7.78
C GLN A 472 -7.69 6.87 -6.29
N GLN A 473 -6.55 6.47 -5.81
CA GLN A 473 -6.26 6.25 -4.39
C GLN A 473 -5.33 7.34 -3.88
N PRO A 474 -5.67 8.05 -2.78
CA PRO A 474 -4.82 9.11 -2.26
C PRO A 474 -3.44 8.58 -1.84
N ALA A 475 -2.40 9.03 -2.51
CA ALA A 475 -1.02 8.68 -2.18
C ALA A 475 -0.02 9.74 -2.68
N LEU A 476 1.00 10.00 -1.87
CA LEU A 476 2.30 10.50 -2.30
C LEU A 476 3.31 9.38 -2.05
N ALA A 477 4.26 9.21 -2.96
CA ALA A 477 5.29 8.18 -2.82
C ALA A 477 6.58 8.61 -3.50
N TYR A 478 7.72 8.35 -2.87
CA TYR A 478 9.02 8.43 -3.52
C TYR A 478 9.44 7.05 -4.00
N ASP A 479 9.53 6.91 -5.31
CA ASP A 479 10.07 5.69 -5.95
C ASP A 479 11.59 5.80 -5.99
N LEU A 480 12.24 5.10 -5.06
CA LEU A 480 13.69 5.15 -4.90
C LEU A 480 14.42 4.57 -6.12
N ALA A 481 13.88 3.51 -6.72
CA ALA A 481 14.49 2.86 -7.88
C ALA A 481 14.52 3.76 -9.10
N GLN A 482 13.44 4.51 -9.33
CA GLN A 482 13.30 5.39 -10.50
C GLN A 482 13.63 6.84 -10.20
N ASN A 483 14.06 7.15 -8.97
CA ASN A 483 14.33 8.51 -8.50
C ASN A 483 13.20 9.47 -8.89
N ARG A 484 11.99 9.15 -8.47
CA ARG A 484 10.80 9.94 -8.81
C ARG A 484 9.86 10.13 -7.65
N LEU A 485 9.24 11.31 -7.61
CA LEU A 485 8.10 11.61 -6.75
C LEU A 485 6.81 11.32 -7.53
N ILE A 486 5.93 10.51 -6.96
CA ILE A 486 4.60 10.20 -7.49
C ILE A 486 3.55 10.86 -6.60
N VAL A 487 2.66 11.64 -7.21
CA VAL A 487 1.51 12.29 -6.56
C VAL A 487 0.25 11.87 -7.29
N THR A 488 -0.60 11.07 -6.68
CA THR A 488 -1.84 10.59 -7.31
C THR A 488 -2.88 11.70 -7.46
N ALA A 489 -3.80 11.55 -8.43
CA ALA A 489 -4.88 12.51 -8.63
C ALA A 489 -5.76 12.67 -7.38
N ALA A 490 -6.04 11.57 -6.70
CA ALA A 490 -6.95 11.55 -5.56
C ALA A 490 -6.41 12.26 -4.31
N VAL A 491 -5.08 12.40 -4.15
CA VAL A 491 -4.49 13.07 -3.00
C VAL A 491 -4.57 14.60 -3.11
N LEU A 492 -4.78 15.13 -4.32
CA LEU A 492 -4.86 16.58 -4.58
C LEU A 492 -6.24 17.15 -4.24
N GLN A 493 -6.69 16.88 -3.00
CA GLN A 493 -7.94 17.36 -2.40
C GLN A 493 -7.71 17.65 -0.92
N ALA A 494 -8.63 18.41 -0.29
CA ALA A 494 -8.56 18.69 1.16
C ALA A 494 -8.56 17.36 1.97
N PRO A 495 -7.82 17.26 3.08
CA PRO A 495 -7.05 18.30 3.73
C PRO A 495 -5.63 18.49 3.16
N VAL A 496 -5.20 17.69 2.19
CA VAL A 496 -3.83 17.70 1.65
C VAL A 496 -3.61 18.90 0.74
N PHE A 497 -4.56 19.16 -0.15
CA PHE A 497 -4.46 20.22 -1.15
C PHE A 497 -5.84 20.85 -1.41
N ASP A 498 -5.92 22.16 -1.26
CA ASP A 498 -7.10 22.95 -1.63
C ASP A 498 -6.67 24.10 -2.55
N ALA A 499 -6.91 23.96 -3.85
CA ALA A 499 -6.49 24.93 -4.86
C ALA A 499 -7.16 26.32 -4.66
N ALA A 500 -8.31 26.39 -4.02
CA ALA A 500 -9.00 27.64 -3.68
C ALA A 500 -8.59 28.21 -2.32
N GLY A 501 -7.86 27.44 -1.52
CA GLY A 501 -7.44 27.80 -0.17
C GLY A 501 -6.20 28.69 -0.13
N ASP A 502 -5.78 29.02 1.09
CA ASP A 502 -4.58 29.80 1.34
C ASP A 502 -3.32 29.08 0.83
N VAL A 503 -2.49 29.78 0.06
CA VAL A 503 -1.27 29.23 -0.53
C VAL A 503 -0.29 28.75 0.55
N SER A 504 -0.18 29.46 1.68
CA SER A 504 0.69 29.04 2.78
C SER A 504 0.22 27.74 3.42
N ALA A 505 -1.10 27.56 3.58
CA ALA A 505 -1.68 26.29 4.04
C ALA A 505 -1.39 25.13 3.07
N GLN A 506 -1.36 25.39 1.76
CA GLN A 506 -0.98 24.39 0.76
C GLN A 506 0.50 23.98 0.88
N TYR A 507 1.39 24.94 1.16
CA TYR A 507 2.78 24.60 1.46
C TYR A 507 2.92 23.81 2.77
N GLY A 508 2.16 24.19 3.80
CA GLY A 508 2.13 23.47 5.08
C GLY A 508 1.55 22.06 4.99
N GLY A 509 0.51 21.86 4.18
CA GLY A 509 -0.09 20.56 3.92
C GLY A 509 0.66 19.78 2.84
N PHE A 510 0.33 20.05 1.58
CA PHE A 510 0.86 19.34 0.42
C PHE A 510 2.38 19.52 0.28
N GLY A 511 2.90 20.74 0.42
CA GLY A 511 4.33 21.01 0.30
C GLY A 511 5.16 20.24 1.33
N ALA A 512 4.69 20.16 2.58
CA ALA A 512 5.39 19.39 3.62
C ALA A 512 5.35 17.88 3.35
N LEU A 513 4.24 17.35 2.81
CA LEU A 513 4.20 15.94 2.37
C LEU A 513 5.13 15.69 1.17
N VAL A 514 5.27 16.62 0.24
CA VAL A 514 6.25 16.55 -0.84
C VAL A 514 7.67 16.50 -0.27
N GLY A 515 8.00 17.37 0.68
CA GLY A 515 9.31 17.37 1.34
C GLY A 515 9.58 16.09 2.13
N HIS A 516 8.56 15.56 2.83
CA HIS A 516 8.60 14.26 3.50
C HIS A 516 9.03 13.15 2.51
N GLU A 517 8.36 13.05 1.37
CA GLU A 517 8.66 12.03 0.38
C GLU A 517 10.00 12.27 -0.32
N LEU A 518 10.34 13.51 -0.68
CA LEU A 518 11.64 13.81 -1.28
C LEU A 518 12.80 13.43 -0.37
N SER A 519 12.65 13.61 0.96
CA SER A 519 13.69 13.25 1.92
C SER A 519 14.04 11.77 1.88
N ARG A 520 13.12 10.89 1.43
CA ARG A 520 13.35 9.45 1.27
C ARG A 520 14.45 9.11 0.28
N GLY A 521 14.69 9.96 -0.70
CA GLY A 521 15.81 9.79 -1.64
C GLY A 521 17.19 10.04 -1.01
N PHE A 522 17.23 10.68 0.16
CA PHE A 522 18.43 11.22 0.81
C PHE A 522 18.54 10.79 2.28
N ASP A 523 17.74 9.85 2.72
CA ASP A 523 17.77 9.28 4.08
C ASP A 523 18.64 8.02 4.16
N ASN A 524 18.53 7.32 5.28
CA ASN A 524 19.26 6.08 5.55
C ASN A 524 18.96 4.94 4.53
N LYS A 525 17.81 4.97 3.86
CA LYS A 525 17.45 4.03 2.77
C LYS A 525 17.84 4.60 1.41
N GLY A 526 17.60 5.89 1.20
CA GLY A 526 17.91 6.61 -0.03
C GLY A 526 19.39 6.61 -0.40
N ARG A 527 20.28 6.58 0.60
CA ARG A 527 21.73 6.46 0.38
C ARG A 527 22.16 5.16 -0.30
N MET A 528 21.29 4.14 -0.35
CA MET A 528 21.61 2.86 -0.98
C MET A 528 21.43 2.85 -2.50
N VAL A 529 20.87 3.92 -3.08
CA VAL A 529 20.74 4.08 -4.54
C VAL A 529 21.36 5.43 -4.92
N ASP A 530 22.40 5.39 -5.74
CA ASP A 530 23.15 6.58 -6.13
C ASP A 530 22.49 7.38 -7.27
N SER A 531 23.16 8.46 -7.71
CA SER A 531 22.65 9.34 -8.77
C SER A 531 22.58 8.69 -10.16
N LYS A 532 23.16 7.52 -10.34
CA LYS A 532 23.10 6.74 -11.58
C LYS A 532 22.00 5.69 -11.55
N GLY A 533 21.41 5.45 -10.37
CA GLY A 533 20.49 4.36 -10.14
C GLY A 533 21.19 3.05 -9.78
N ASP A 534 22.48 3.08 -9.43
CA ASP A 534 23.21 1.90 -9.00
C ASP A 534 22.96 1.63 -7.51
N LEU A 535 22.82 0.35 -7.14
CA LEU A 535 22.75 -0.07 -5.74
C LEU A 535 24.14 0.04 -5.10
N ARG A 536 24.40 1.20 -4.53
CA ARG A 536 25.66 1.55 -3.89
C ARG A 536 25.40 2.50 -2.73
N ASP A 537 25.99 2.22 -1.58
CA ASP A 537 26.04 3.20 -0.50
C ASP A 537 26.94 4.37 -0.90
N TRP A 538 26.32 5.52 -1.14
CA TRP A 538 27.04 6.72 -1.58
C TRP A 538 27.39 7.69 -0.46
N TRP A 539 27.02 7.36 0.80
CA TRP A 539 27.42 8.12 1.97
C TRP A 539 28.80 7.70 2.49
N THR A 540 29.52 8.65 3.10
CA THR A 540 30.72 8.32 3.85
C THR A 540 30.36 7.78 5.25
N PRO A 541 31.29 7.08 5.94
CA PRO A 541 31.06 6.67 7.33
C PRO A 541 30.76 7.82 8.27
N ALA A 542 31.33 9.02 8.01
CA ALA A 542 31.06 10.23 8.79
C ALA A 542 29.60 10.70 8.61
N ASP A 543 29.07 10.67 7.37
CA ASP A 543 27.69 11.04 7.09
C ASP A 543 26.71 10.07 7.80
N VAL A 544 27.01 8.77 7.77
CA VAL A 544 26.23 7.74 8.47
C VAL A 544 26.18 8.01 9.97
N SER A 545 27.35 8.36 10.58
CA SER A 545 27.44 8.69 12.00
C SER A 545 26.65 9.95 12.33
N ALA A 546 26.77 11.00 11.51
CA ALA A 546 26.04 12.25 11.69
C ALA A 546 24.51 12.03 11.61
N TRP A 547 24.04 11.32 10.60
CA TRP A 547 22.64 10.94 10.48
C TRP A 547 22.12 10.16 11.69
N SER A 548 22.89 9.15 12.14
CA SER A 548 22.54 8.35 13.31
C SER A 548 22.41 9.21 14.58
N SER A 549 23.29 10.21 14.73
CA SER A 549 23.23 11.16 15.85
C SER A 549 21.97 12.03 15.80
N ILE A 550 21.64 12.59 14.61
CA ILE A 550 20.43 13.40 14.39
C ILE A 550 19.19 12.56 14.66
N SER A 551 19.12 11.36 14.10
CA SER A 551 18.00 10.42 14.26
C SER A 551 17.82 10.02 15.74
N SER A 552 18.90 9.72 16.45
CA SER A 552 18.85 9.38 17.88
C SER A 552 18.38 10.54 18.74
N LYS A 553 18.80 11.77 18.43
CA LYS A 553 18.32 12.98 19.12
C LYS A 553 16.82 13.16 18.92
N LEU A 554 16.32 12.97 17.70
CA LEU A 554 14.89 13.05 17.41
C LEU A 554 14.11 11.89 18.07
N ALA A 555 14.62 10.67 18.01
CA ALA A 555 13.99 9.53 18.68
C ALA A 555 13.84 9.78 20.19
N SER A 556 14.87 10.30 20.85
CA SER A 556 14.83 10.65 22.28
C SER A 556 13.79 11.74 22.58
N GLN A 557 13.56 12.68 21.65
CA GLN A 557 12.47 13.65 21.77
C GLN A 557 11.11 12.94 21.82
N TYR A 558 10.87 12.00 20.92
CA TYR A 558 9.58 11.27 20.82
C TYR A 558 9.37 10.27 21.97
N ASP A 559 10.43 9.67 22.52
CA ASP A 559 10.34 8.83 23.72
C ASP A 559 9.80 9.60 24.97
N GLY A 560 9.89 10.93 24.95
CA GLY A 560 9.29 11.79 25.97
C GLY A 560 7.76 11.92 25.86
N TYR A 561 7.16 11.65 24.71
CA TYR A 561 5.76 11.90 24.43
C TYR A 561 4.85 10.77 24.89
N ALA A 562 3.75 11.10 25.56
CA ALA A 562 2.71 10.13 25.92
C ALA A 562 1.85 9.76 24.70
N TRP A 563 1.42 8.50 24.61
CA TRP A 563 0.39 8.11 23.66
C TRP A 563 -0.95 8.73 24.09
N PRO A 564 -1.63 9.50 23.23
CA PRO A 564 -2.95 10.01 23.54
C PRO A 564 -3.90 8.88 23.93
N MET A 565 -4.74 9.08 24.95
CA MET A 565 -5.74 8.13 25.47
C MET A 565 -5.19 6.87 26.17
N LEU A 566 -3.91 6.56 26.06
CA LEU A 566 -3.32 5.39 26.71
C LEU A 566 -2.57 5.81 27.98
N LYS A 567 -3.01 5.23 29.11
CA LYS A 567 -2.35 5.50 30.41
C LYS A 567 -0.98 4.83 30.43
N ASP A 568 0.05 5.58 30.86
CA ASP A 568 1.43 5.11 31.08
C ASP A 568 2.12 4.52 29.82
N VAL A 569 1.56 4.75 28.62
CA VAL A 569 2.18 4.35 27.34
C VAL A 569 2.84 5.56 26.71
N LYS A 570 4.10 5.40 26.29
CA LYS A 570 4.85 6.42 25.55
C LYS A 570 5.04 6.03 24.10
N VAL A 571 5.31 7.02 23.28
CA VAL A 571 5.74 6.79 21.88
C VAL A 571 7.11 6.08 21.91
N ASN A 572 7.27 5.07 21.09
CA ASN A 572 8.58 4.45 20.86
C ASN A 572 9.31 5.24 19.77
N GLY A 573 10.18 6.14 20.18
CA GLY A 573 10.89 7.02 19.26
C GLY A 573 11.78 6.29 18.26
N ARG A 574 12.33 5.11 18.59
CA ARG A 574 13.11 4.30 17.65
C ARG A 574 12.23 3.62 16.61
N GLN A 575 11.07 3.11 17.01
CA GLN A 575 10.10 2.49 16.10
C GLN A 575 9.58 3.49 15.06
N THR A 576 9.42 4.76 15.46
CA THR A 576 8.86 5.82 14.63
C THR A 576 9.92 6.75 14.01
N ALA A 577 11.22 6.47 14.21
CA ALA A 577 12.32 7.37 13.85
C ALA A 577 12.33 7.77 12.38
N ASP A 578 12.22 6.80 11.47
CA ASP A 578 12.28 7.07 10.01
C ASP A 578 11.17 8.04 9.58
N GLU A 579 9.95 7.85 10.11
CA GLU A 579 8.79 8.68 9.77
C GLU A 579 8.88 10.06 10.44
N ASN A 580 9.34 10.11 11.69
CA ASN A 580 9.55 11.39 12.39
C ASN A 580 10.63 12.24 11.72
N MET A 581 11.71 11.61 11.22
CA MET A 581 12.75 12.29 10.44
C MET A 581 12.18 12.86 9.13
N ALA A 582 11.36 12.10 8.42
CA ALA A 582 10.75 12.56 7.19
C ALA A 582 9.71 13.66 7.42
N ASP A 583 8.93 13.60 8.50
CA ASP A 583 7.99 14.66 8.89
C ASP A 583 8.73 15.98 9.21
N LEU A 584 9.84 15.90 9.96
CA LEU A 584 10.67 17.06 10.26
C LEU A 584 11.29 17.66 8.98
N ALA A 585 11.88 16.80 8.14
CA ALA A 585 12.46 17.20 6.85
C ALA A 585 11.41 17.85 5.95
N GLY A 586 10.21 17.30 5.91
CA GLY A 586 9.09 17.81 5.12
C GLY A 586 8.70 19.24 5.53
N VAL A 587 8.53 19.48 6.81
CA VAL A 587 8.21 20.82 7.34
C VAL A 587 9.35 21.81 7.08
N GLU A 588 10.61 21.42 7.30
CA GLU A 588 11.78 22.27 7.02
C GLU A 588 11.84 22.71 5.55
N LEU A 589 11.74 21.76 4.64
CA LEU A 589 11.83 22.01 3.19
C LEU A 589 10.66 22.85 2.68
N ALA A 590 9.45 22.54 3.11
CA ALA A 590 8.26 23.29 2.69
C ALA A 590 8.27 24.73 3.25
N SER A 591 8.73 24.93 4.50
CA SER A 591 8.89 26.25 5.09
C SER A 591 9.93 27.07 4.34
N ALA A 592 11.08 26.46 3.99
CA ALA A 592 12.11 27.11 3.18
C ALA A 592 11.60 27.48 1.79
N ALA A 593 10.83 26.57 1.13
CA ALA A 593 10.25 26.83 -0.17
C ALA A 593 9.23 27.98 -0.14
N PHE A 594 8.37 27.99 0.88
CA PHE A 594 7.39 29.05 1.07
C PHE A 594 8.07 30.42 1.33
N SER A 595 9.07 30.43 2.21
CA SER A 595 9.81 31.66 2.54
C SER A 595 10.54 32.24 1.32
N ALA A 596 11.04 31.41 0.41
CA ALA A 596 11.70 31.85 -0.82
C ALA A 596 10.74 32.54 -1.82
N MET A 597 9.44 32.25 -1.76
CA MET A 597 8.43 32.88 -2.61
C MET A 597 8.00 34.28 -2.16
N GLN A 598 8.16 34.61 -0.88
CA GLN A 598 7.59 35.78 -0.25
C GLN A 598 8.68 36.74 0.24
N PRO A 599 8.97 37.87 -0.44
CA PRO A 599 9.83 38.91 0.10
C PRO A 599 9.05 39.73 1.15
N GLY A 600 9.31 39.54 2.45
CA GLY A 600 8.76 40.38 3.52
C GLY A 600 8.41 39.66 4.83
N PRO A 601 7.92 40.36 5.86
CA PRO A 601 7.57 39.76 7.14
C PRO A 601 6.35 38.83 7.02
N ILE A 602 6.56 37.56 7.30
CA ILE A 602 5.70 36.42 6.91
C ILE A 602 4.78 35.95 8.07
N ALA A 603 4.85 36.55 9.27
CA ALA A 603 4.28 36.02 10.50
C ALA A 603 2.78 35.64 10.45
N VAL A 604 1.95 36.36 9.69
CA VAL A 604 0.51 36.04 9.58
C VAL A 604 0.31 34.85 8.62
N GLN A 605 1.05 34.80 7.54
CA GLN A 605 0.94 33.76 6.53
C GLN A 605 1.54 32.43 7.04
N GLN A 606 2.54 32.49 7.92
CA GLN A 606 3.12 31.33 8.59
C GLN A 606 2.11 30.58 9.48
N LYS A 607 1.11 31.28 10.07
CA LYS A 607 0.09 30.59 10.87
C LYS A 607 -0.70 29.59 10.03
N ALA A 608 -1.18 30.00 8.87
CA ALA A 608 -1.91 29.12 7.96
C ALA A 608 -1.03 27.96 7.43
N PHE A 609 0.29 28.19 7.25
CA PHE A 609 1.25 27.12 6.93
C PHE A 609 1.21 26.02 8.00
N TYR A 610 1.38 26.38 9.26
CA TYR A 610 1.42 25.41 10.36
C TYR A 610 0.05 24.75 10.60
N GLU A 611 -1.05 25.48 10.42
CA GLU A 611 -2.40 24.93 10.46
C GLU A 611 -2.61 23.89 9.35
N GLY A 612 -2.14 24.16 8.12
CA GLY A 612 -2.19 23.22 7.00
C GLY A 612 -1.47 21.91 7.31
N TRP A 613 -0.30 21.97 7.97
CA TRP A 613 0.39 20.78 8.45
C TRP A 613 -0.39 20.03 9.53
N ALA A 614 -0.93 20.73 10.52
CA ALA A 614 -1.64 20.09 11.63
C ALA A 614 -2.94 19.42 11.19
N HIS A 615 -3.67 20.01 10.24
CA HIS A 615 -4.93 19.46 9.73
C HIS A 615 -4.81 18.10 9.08
N LEU A 616 -3.64 17.77 8.51
CA LEU A 616 -3.37 16.44 7.95
C LEU A 616 -3.53 15.32 8.98
N TRP A 617 -3.20 15.60 10.24
CA TRP A 617 -3.01 14.60 11.27
C TRP A 617 -4.19 14.47 12.23
N ALA A 618 -5.29 15.22 11.99
CA ALA A 618 -6.49 15.12 12.82
C ALA A 618 -7.00 13.68 12.85
N GLN A 619 -7.14 13.13 14.07
CA GLN A 619 -7.57 11.75 14.28
C GLN A 619 -8.33 11.57 15.59
N SER A 620 -9.29 10.65 15.58
CA SER A 620 -9.98 10.10 16.73
C SER A 620 -9.90 8.58 16.67
N LEU A 621 -9.33 7.93 17.68
CA LEU A 621 -9.06 6.50 17.71
C LEU A 621 -9.88 5.82 18.80
N SER A 622 -10.24 4.55 18.62
CA SER A 622 -10.68 3.72 19.73
C SER A 622 -9.49 3.33 20.63
N PRO A 623 -9.69 3.03 21.91
CA PRO A 623 -8.60 2.54 22.76
C PRO A 623 -7.91 1.29 22.24
N ALA A 624 -8.65 0.39 21.59
CA ALA A 624 -8.10 -0.83 20.99
C ALA A 624 -7.19 -0.51 19.80
N ASP A 625 -7.62 0.39 18.89
CA ASP A 625 -6.80 0.81 17.75
C ASP A 625 -5.56 1.60 18.20
N ALA A 626 -5.71 2.48 19.20
CA ALA A 626 -4.58 3.19 19.79
C ALA A 626 -3.53 2.22 20.37
N THR A 627 -3.96 1.18 21.10
CA THR A 627 -3.07 0.15 21.65
C THR A 627 -2.35 -0.65 20.57
N LEU A 628 -3.09 -1.06 19.53
CA LEU A 628 -2.50 -1.75 18.37
C LEU A 628 -1.45 -0.89 17.67
N ARG A 629 -1.78 0.37 17.41
CA ARG A 629 -0.85 1.30 16.73
C ARG A 629 0.38 1.60 17.58
N ALA A 630 0.24 1.74 18.89
CA ALA A 630 1.37 1.97 19.79
C ALA A 630 2.43 0.86 19.69
N SER A 631 2.00 -0.39 19.44
CA SER A 631 2.91 -1.54 19.33
C SER A 631 3.39 -1.86 17.91
N THR A 632 2.64 -1.47 16.88
CA THR A 632 2.91 -1.95 15.50
C THR A 632 3.17 -0.87 14.47
N SER A 633 2.71 0.38 14.71
CA SER A 633 2.80 1.46 13.73
C SER A 633 4.22 2.02 13.64
N PRO A 634 4.76 2.24 12.43
CA PRO A 634 5.99 3.03 12.26
C PRO A 634 5.76 4.53 12.43
N TYR A 635 4.51 4.96 12.59
CA TYR A 635 4.12 6.37 12.75
C TYR A 635 3.80 6.70 14.19
N ALA A 636 4.22 7.86 14.64
CA ALA A 636 3.73 8.47 15.87
C ALA A 636 2.22 8.81 15.73
N PRO A 637 1.47 8.94 16.84
CA PRO A 637 0.09 9.40 16.77
C PRO A 637 -0.02 10.81 16.23
N GLY A 638 -1.17 11.16 15.63
CA GLY A 638 -1.39 12.42 14.92
C GLY A 638 -0.99 13.67 15.71
N GLN A 639 -1.26 13.69 17.01
CA GLN A 639 -0.82 14.79 17.89
C GLN A 639 0.69 15.03 17.79
N TRP A 640 1.50 13.99 17.78
CA TRP A 640 2.96 14.12 17.77
C TRP A 640 3.52 14.19 16.35
N ARG A 641 2.80 13.71 15.33
CA ARG A 641 3.14 14.04 13.93
C ARG A 641 2.95 15.54 13.67
N ALA A 642 1.89 16.15 14.23
CA ALA A 642 1.68 17.60 14.15
C ALA A 642 2.71 18.38 14.98
N ASN A 643 2.76 18.13 16.29
CA ASN A 643 3.53 18.94 17.22
C ASN A 643 5.05 18.68 17.16
N GLY A 644 5.46 17.42 16.98
CA GLY A 644 6.86 17.00 17.09
C GLY A 644 7.83 17.69 16.13
N PRO A 645 7.51 17.85 14.83
CA PRO A 645 8.32 18.64 13.90
C PRO A 645 8.32 20.14 14.27
N LEU A 646 7.16 20.68 14.67
CA LEU A 646 6.98 22.13 14.87
C LEU A 646 7.74 22.69 16.06
N VAL A 647 7.94 21.91 17.13
CA VAL A 647 8.75 22.35 18.27
C VAL A 647 10.23 22.56 17.91
N ASN A 648 10.66 22.08 16.75
CA ASN A 648 12.00 22.28 16.21
C ASN A 648 12.06 23.46 15.22
N GLN A 649 10.94 24.16 14.96
CA GLN A 649 10.89 25.31 14.04
C GLN A 649 10.91 26.62 14.85
N PRO A 650 11.97 27.46 14.77
CA PRO A 650 11.99 28.74 15.46
C PRO A 650 10.88 29.66 14.98
N ASP A 651 10.63 29.71 13.68
CA ASP A 651 9.59 30.55 13.07
C ASP A 651 8.17 30.22 13.59
N PHE A 652 7.93 28.98 14.06
CA PHE A 652 6.67 28.62 14.71
C PHE A 652 6.47 29.37 16.01
N ALA A 653 7.50 29.43 16.87
CA ALA A 653 7.42 30.13 18.13
C ALA A 653 7.19 31.64 17.91
N ASP A 654 7.81 32.20 16.87
CA ASP A 654 7.64 33.62 16.52
C ASP A 654 6.23 33.90 15.96
N ALA A 655 5.71 33.05 15.06
CA ALA A 655 4.39 33.19 14.47
C ALA A 655 3.26 33.17 15.52
N PHE A 656 3.37 32.35 16.55
CA PHE A 656 2.38 32.21 17.61
C PHE A 656 2.76 32.94 18.89
N THR A 657 3.87 33.69 18.90
CA THR A 657 4.37 34.44 20.08
C THR A 657 4.55 33.55 21.31
N CYS A 658 5.08 32.35 21.10
CA CYS A 658 5.36 31.39 22.17
C CYS A 658 6.58 31.84 23.00
N LYS A 659 6.50 31.64 24.31
CA LYS A 659 7.53 32.08 25.28
C LYS A 659 8.34 30.88 25.77
N ALA A 660 9.54 31.13 26.20
CA ALA A 660 10.39 30.14 26.87
C ALA A 660 9.59 29.43 27.98
N GLY A 661 9.62 28.08 27.95
CA GLY A 661 8.85 27.24 28.87
C GLY A 661 7.49 26.81 28.37
N ASN A 662 7.02 27.32 27.23
CA ASN A 662 5.82 26.76 26.57
C ASN A 662 6.15 25.39 25.97
N ALA A 663 5.16 24.46 25.97
CA ALA A 663 5.34 23.10 25.51
C ALA A 663 5.73 23.00 24.01
N MET A 664 5.30 23.98 23.22
CA MET A 664 5.58 24.06 21.78
C MET A 664 6.86 24.85 21.45
N GLN A 665 7.70 25.14 22.43
CA GLN A 665 8.99 25.80 22.21
C GLN A 665 10.12 25.03 22.85
N ARG A 666 11.06 24.56 22.04
CA ARG A 666 12.34 24.00 22.50
C ARG A 666 13.43 25.03 22.46
N LYS A 667 14.40 24.90 23.36
CA LYS A 667 15.62 25.71 23.31
C LYS A 667 16.39 25.42 22.01
N GLU A 668 17.11 26.39 21.51
CA GLU A 668 17.81 26.28 20.22
C GLU A 668 18.82 25.12 20.20
N ASP A 669 19.52 24.86 21.26
CA ASP A 669 20.49 23.76 21.41
C ASP A 669 19.81 22.37 21.48
N GLU A 670 18.55 22.33 21.86
CA GLU A 670 17.74 21.11 21.91
C GLU A 670 17.06 20.82 20.59
N GLN A 671 16.90 21.80 19.70
CA GLN A 671 16.23 21.61 18.40
C GLN A 671 16.98 20.60 17.52
N VAL A 672 16.22 19.82 16.77
CA VAL A 672 16.77 18.92 15.73
C VAL A 672 16.61 19.61 14.39
N LYS A 673 17.67 19.55 13.58
CA LYS A 673 17.72 20.12 12.22
C LYS A 673 18.27 19.06 11.27
N ILE A 674 17.70 18.99 10.07
CA ILE A 674 18.11 18.04 9.01
C ILE A 674 18.59 18.81 7.78
N TRP A 675 17.70 19.61 7.20
CA TRP A 675 17.93 20.35 5.95
C TRP A 675 17.99 21.88 6.12
N ARG A 676 17.80 22.34 7.34
CA ARG A 676 17.80 23.78 7.67
C ARG A 676 19.19 24.30 8.00
#